data_499e272b9fe39d0b4830096df6fe8946
#
_entry.id   499e272b9fe39d0b4830096df6fe8946
#
_cell.length_a   1.000
_cell.length_b   1.000
_cell.length_c   1.000
_cell.angle_alpha   90.00
_cell.angle_beta   90.00
_cell.angle_gamma   90.00
#
_symmetry.space_group_name_H-M   'P 1'
#
loop_
_entity.id
_entity.type
_entity.pdbx_description
1 polymer ?
#
loop_
_entity_poly.entity_id
_entity_poly.type
_entity_poly.pdbx_seq_one_letter_code
_entity_poly.pdbx_strand_id
1 'polypeptide(L)'
;GNPAAEASFADWKTNVAAGKWEGGTEVKHGSDLQFGNKEQYVTFPATTKRVFALTGLRSLAPGKKDMALSDIKLLPCDAEGNAITSYGSEDTGSNHEAARPVVPHPEAPASGSGASDLVVDFVIDQLPYGEPGKPVDFAPGTHTYTATGYYHAKTVSARIRAVDGATVTINGATPDADGRVSNLDLTTGLNVITATVTKDGKEATYVVNITKVDTDFRGNVMVPVTATANGGTEADNAALTDLDPTTTWTSDPLVRANEWSSSVTGIELHLGEARYVHRVNGWGTPTLPAGVQGWHGGNSVAISVQEADGGEWKTIVTHGSLTRDARGLWYWDFNSYHLAKNIRIWMNDETEPQTPQNIATAVTFNDVEVWGLPAGKTPVAPAVDNSMYERYSGFNPGEGKWGVNRAQALALQYGVMMPAWVPSEGYGRGGFDANERDLTGGAFPMFYDLPMFNTAMMESLGKGAPWALAKAPTGKNSMCNAGEPRDFMNEYMKPYASTLVDIQYGDEGGFNRVESECFKNWFSWSKQNIPGAVVHANSWDDPSWYRDTNLSYYVENAKPDLLSWDKYYWGANGGPAPSRVVMDLLNTNTWKKQREYGLKGLTGDGSSPILYGQYLDYNWDANVSASEKSIVPSLGLATGQKWFGLFRMEYNGYDRSSIIDHDGAPTRSFYEFSNIFGNVTYIGNYTKAMNSTFVAYKPGQYAARGEAPSLSGYKYGDFASGDEAKAANEAVGLVDMSVTNVGSVNDGLPGDVVVGYFEQLKGLETAKSAEIFGDSTTAPKGFMVVNALTGQTRYPSYLLDPRTDNGSLAETAQDITLTVKKPAANAHLMLVNPADKTTQEIELGEGETSQVVLHAVGGGDSRFLYWVTIEDPTPTPDPQPTPDPQPTPDPQP
;
A
#
# COMPACT_ATOMS: atom_id res chain seq x y z
N GLY A 1 13.97 40.98 -2.62
CA GLY A 1 12.73 41.70 -2.75
C GLY A 1 11.99 41.72 -1.42
N ASN A 2 11.25 42.78 -1.15
CA ASN A 2 10.39 42.84 0.02
C ASN A 2 9.15 41.95 -0.29
N PRO A 3 8.75 41.00 0.54
CA PRO A 3 7.55 40.21 0.34
C PRO A 3 6.29 41.05 0.18
N ALA A 4 6.21 42.23 0.77
CA ALA A 4 5.14 43.21 0.57
C ALA A 4 5.17 43.89 -0.81
N ALA A 5 6.27 43.78 -1.57
CA ALA A 5 6.39 44.28 -2.92
C ALA A 5 6.14 43.18 -3.97
N GLU A 6 5.95 41.98 -3.56
CA GLU A 6 5.46 40.85 -4.38
C GLU A 6 3.93 40.93 -4.51
N ALA A 7 3.43 42.15 -4.76
CA ALA A 7 2.01 42.46 -4.67
C ALA A 7 1.14 41.59 -5.58
N SER A 8 1.68 40.95 -6.55
CA SER A 8 1.07 39.77 -7.17
C SER A 8 2.11 39.03 -8.04
N PHE A 9 2.08 37.72 -8.01
CA PHE A 9 2.77 36.87 -8.99
C PHE A 9 2.36 37.24 -10.44
N ALA A 10 1.16 37.78 -10.62
CA ALA A 10 0.67 38.28 -11.91
C ALA A 10 1.40 39.55 -12.39
N ASP A 11 1.66 40.51 -11.49
CA ASP A 11 2.40 41.75 -11.85
C ASP A 11 3.88 41.44 -12.15
N TRP A 12 4.45 40.51 -11.36
CA TRP A 12 5.80 40.03 -11.61
C TRP A 12 5.88 39.33 -12.99
N LYS A 13 4.97 38.42 -13.29
CA LYS A 13 4.89 37.72 -14.58
C LYS A 13 4.75 38.69 -15.75
N THR A 14 3.96 39.74 -15.60
CA THR A 14 3.78 40.79 -16.61
C THR A 14 5.05 41.60 -16.82
N ASN A 15 5.76 41.96 -15.76
CA ASN A 15 7.01 42.70 -15.83
C ASN A 15 8.15 41.87 -16.43
N VAL A 16 8.23 40.59 -16.10
CA VAL A 16 9.18 39.65 -16.71
C VAL A 16 8.90 39.47 -18.20
N ALA A 17 7.66 39.26 -18.58
CA ALA A 17 7.26 39.14 -20.00
C ALA A 17 7.55 40.41 -20.82
N ALA A 18 7.53 41.60 -20.18
CA ALA A 18 7.86 42.88 -20.78
C ALA A 18 9.39 43.16 -20.77
N GLY A 19 10.22 42.27 -20.24
CA GLY A 19 11.68 42.46 -20.12
C GLY A 19 12.07 43.52 -19.08
N LYS A 20 11.16 43.87 -18.17
CA LYS A 20 11.40 44.87 -17.13
C LYS A 20 11.77 44.19 -15.83
N TRP A 21 13.02 44.29 -15.44
CA TRP A 21 13.55 43.85 -14.16
C TRP A 21 13.70 45.03 -13.23
N GLU A 22 12.78 45.33 -12.39
CA GLU A 22 12.99 46.29 -11.34
C GLU A 22 13.41 45.59 -10.04
N GLY A 23 14.65 45.77 -9.62
CA GLY A 23 15.19 45.35 -8.36
C GLY A 23 15.86 43.98 -8.30
N GLY A 24 16.00 43.28 -9.40
CA GLY A 24 16.74 42.03 -9.50
C GLY A 24 18.20 42.22 -9.87
N THR A 25 19.08 41.37 -9.41
CA THR A 25 20.48 41.30 -9.84
C THR A 25 20.67 40.05 -10.69
N GLU A 26 21.15 40.21 -11.90
CA GLU A 26 21.54 39.08 -12.73
C GLU A 26 22.77 38.39 -12.13
N VAL A 27 22.65 37.15 -11.79
CA VAL A 27 23.73 36.34 -11.16
C VAL A 27 24.44 35.45 -12.16
N LYS A 28 23.80 35.13 -13.29
CA LYS A 28 24.37 34.35 -14.39
C LYS A 28 23.66 34.61 -15.70
N HIS A 29 24.42 34.78 -16.77
CA HIS A 29 23.92 34.93 -18.12
C HIS A 29 24.56 33.94 -19.08
N GLY A 30 23.79 33.40 -20.02
CA GLY A 30 24.30 32.65 -21.15
C GLY A 30 24.84 31.28 -20.80
N SER A 31 24.03 30.41 -20.18
CA SER A 31 24.33 28.98 -20.08
C SER A 31 23.44 28.17 -21.01
N ASP A 32 24.06 27.35 -21.86
CA ASP A 32 23.33 26.45 -22.73
C ASP A 32 22.92 25.19 -21.97
N LEU A 33 21.62 24.94 -21.90
CA LEU A 33 21.09 23.69 -21.41
C LEU A 33 21.13 22.65 -22.53
N GLN A 34 21.63 21.48 -22.25
CA GLN A 34 21.74 20.38 -23.22
C GLN A 34 20.44 19.60 -23.31
N PHE A 35 20.14 19.05 -24.48
CA PHE A 35 18.99 18.15 -24.62
C PHE A 35 19.24 16.80 -23.93
N GLY A 36 18.23 16.30 -23.21
CA GLY A 36 18.24 14.96 -22.61
C GLY A 36 17.59 14.97 -21.22
N ASN A 37 17.20 13.79 -20.74
CA ASN A 37 16.67 13.59 -19.40
C ASN A 37 17.81 13.58 -18.36
N LYS A 38 18.53 14.68 -18.24
CA LYS A 38 19.70 14.77 -17.37
C LYS A 38 19.60 15.99 -16.48
N GLU A 39 20.04 15.83 -15.24
CA GLU A 39 20.34 16.99 -14.40
C GLU A 39 21.43 17.83 -15.04
N GLN A 40 21.21 19.12 -15.06
CA GLN A 40 22.15 20.09 -15.58
C GLN A 40 22.38 21.16 -14.55
N TYR A 41 23.65 21.43 -14.27
CA TYR A 41 24.05 22.40 -13.25
C TYR A 41 24.44 23.73 -13.90
N VAL A 42 23.76 24.78 -13.48
CA VAL A 42 24.16 26.16 -13.80
C VAL A 42 24.72 26.78 -12.53
N THR A 43 26.03 26.95 -12.46
CA THR A 43 26.72 27.57 -11.33
C THR A 43 26.73 29.09 -11.44
N PHE A 44 26.53 29.76 -10.34
CA PHE A 44 26.62 31.21 -10.21
C PHE A 44 27.25 31.57 -8.85
N PRO A 45 27.77 32.79 -8.67
CA PRO A 45 28.36 33.19 -7.39
C PRO A 45 27.38 33.05 -6.22
N ALA A 46 27.89 32.62 -5.08
CA ALA A 46 27.09 32.48 -3.87
C ALA A 46 26.31 33.77 -3.55
N THR A 47 25.07 33.65 -3.18
CA THR A 47 24.18 34.78 -2.93
C THR A 47 23.17 34.45 -1.83
N THR A 48 22.82 35.45 -1.02
CA THR A 48 21.82 35.35 0.04
C THR A 48 20.41 35.76 -0.40
N LYS A 49 20.14 35.79 -1.71
CA LYS A 49 18.84 36.19 -2.24
C LYS A 49 17.78 35.10 -1.96
N ARG A 50 16.57 35.53 -1.66
CA ARG A 50 15.43 34.63 -1.37
C ARG A 50 14.65 34.22 -2.61
N VAL A 51 14.71 35.00 -3.67
CA VAL A 51 13.94 34.76 -4.91
C VAL A 51 14.90 34.69 -6.06
N PHE A 52 14.78 33.64 -6.84
CA PHE A 52 15.53 33.42 -8.07
C PHE A 52 14.56 33.32 -9.25
N ALA A 53 14.92 33.92 -10.36
CA ALA A 53 14.15 33.83 -11.59
C ALA A 53 15.02 33.28 -12.72
N LEU A 54 14.56 32.25 -13.37
CA LEU A 54 15.14 31.71 -14.59
C LEU A 54 14.38 32.26 -15.79
N THR A 55 15.03 33.05 -16.64
CA THR A 55 14.40 33.78 -17.74
C THR A 55 15.13 33.61 -19.05
N GLY A 56 14.46 33.98 -20.13
CA GLY A 56 15.06 33.89 -21.47
C GLY A 56 15.25 32.48 -21.99
N LEU A 57 14.59 31.51 -21.37
CA LEU A 57 14.62 30.11 -21.84
C LEU A 57 14.04 30.03 -23.26
N ARG A 58 14.81 29.45 -24.18
CA ARG A 58 14.35 29.21 -25.54
C ARG A 58 14.97 27.90 -26.09
N SER A 59 14.18 27.20 -26.86
CA SER A 59 14.68 26.04 -27.59
C SER A 59 15.58 26.46 -28.73
N LEU A 60 16.76 25.86 -28.84
CA LEU A 60 17.67 26.00 -29.97
C LEU A 60 17.33 25.04 -31.12
N ALA A 61 16.42 24.09 -30.90
CA ALA A 61 16.01 23.17 -31.95
C ALA A 61 15.08 23.83 -32.96
N PRO A 62 15.38 23.75 -34.29
CA PRO A 62 14.55 24.33 -35.30
C PRO A 62 13.09 23.85 -35.24
N GLY A 63 12.14 24.77 -35.18
CA GLY A 63 10.69 24.47 -35.19
C GLY A 63 10.10 24.01 -33.86
N LYS A 64 10.88 23.91 -32.78
CA LYS A 64 10.37 23.61 -31.42
C LYS A 64 10.18 24.92 -30.67
N LYS A 65 8.98 25.09 -30.11
CA LYS A 65 8.63 26.28 -29.31
C LYS A 65 8.57 26.01 -27.83
N ASP A 66 8.47 24.74 -27.43
CA ASP A 66 8.25 24.32 -26.05
C ASP A 66 9.53 23.70 -25.46
N MET A 67 9.79 24.06 -24.24
CA MET A 67 10.84 23.46 -23.40
C MET A 67 10.18 23.01 -22.11
N ALA A 68 10.35 21.74 -21.75
CA ALA A 68 9.91 21.20 -20.48
C ALA A 68 11.10 21.11 -19.52
N LEU A 69 10.94 21.62 -18.31
CA LEU A 69 11.83 21.41 -17.19
C LEU A 69 11.06 20.58 -16.17
N SER A 70 11.59 19.43 -15.80
CA SER A 70 10.92 18.56 -14.83
C SER A 70 11.08 19.04 -13.39
N ASP A 71 12.22 19.66 -13.09
CA ASP A 71 12.51 20.18 -11.76
C ASP A 71 13.58 21.27 -11.81
N ILE A 72 13.54 22.20 -10.84
CA ILE A 72 14.59 23.22 -10.65
C ILE A 72 14.97 23.20 -9.17
N LYS A 73 16.17 22.75 -8.87
CA LYS A 73 16.72 22.75 -7.51
C LYS A 73 17.76 23.84 -7.34
N LEU A 74 17.68 24.57 -6.22
CA LEU A 74 18.75 25.46 -5.78
C LEU A 74 19.59 24.69 -4.75
N LEU A 75 20.84 24.39 -5.10
CA LEU A 75 21.75 23.74 -4.18
C LEU A 75 22.40 24.76 -3.26
N PRO A 76 22.47 24.54 -1.96
CA PRO A 76 23.24 25.38 -1.06
C PRO A 76 24.73 25.25 -1.35
N CYS A 77 25.50 26.18 -0.87
CA CYS A 77 26.96 26.12 -0.89
C CYS A 77 27.51 26.25 0.54
N ASP A 78 28.69 25.68 0.75
CA ASP A 78 29.46 25.86 1.96
C ASP A 78 29.92 27.30 2.14
N ALA A 79 30.62 27.58 3.24
CA ALA A 79 31.15 28.93 3.53
C ALA A 79 32.18 29.42 2.50
N GLU A 80 32.83 28.49 1.83
CA GLU A 80 33.83 28.71 0.76
C GLU A 80 33.18 28.87 -0.60
N GLY A 81 31.86 28.62 -0.72
CA GLY A 81 31.09 28.78 -1.97
C GLY A 81 31.06 27.55 -2.85
N ASN A 82 31.48 26.39 -2.39
CA ASN A 82 31.37 25.13 -3.11
C ASN A 82 29.94 24.59 -2.99
N ALA A 83 29.38 24.09 -4.08
CA ALA A 83 28.06 23.49 -4.04
C ALA A 83 28.06 22.23 -3.18
N ILE A 84 27.17 22.18 -2.20
CA ILE A 84 26.92 20.97 -1.43
C ILE A 84 26.08 20.03 -2.31
N THR A 85 26.77 19.12 -3.01
CA THR A 85 26.13 18.18 -3.95
C THR A 85 25.79 16.83 -3.34
N SER A 86 26.27 16.54 -2.13
CA SER A 86 25.94 15.36 -1.37
C SER A 86 25.10 15.76 -0.16
N TYR A 87 23.82 15.48 -0.22
CA TYR A 87 23.04 15.38 1.00
C TYR A 87 23.38 14.00 1.58
N GLY A 88 23.79 13.96 2.83
CA GLY A 88 23.95 12.70 3.55
C GLY A 88 22.65 11.90 3.49
N SER A 89 22.79 10.61 3.64
CA SER A 89 21.78 9.60 3.45
C SER A 89 20.57 9.67 4.38
N GLU A 90 20.62 10.45 5.39
CA GLU A 90 19.44 10.73 6.22
C GLU A 90 18.92 12.11 5.84
N ASP A 91 17.62 12.31 5.99
CA ASP A 91 17.07 13.64 5.99
C ASP A 91 17.90 14.51 6.91
N THR A 92 18.90 14.96 6.35
CA THR A 92 19.67 16.04 6.90
C THR A 92 19.00 17.34 6.47
N GLY A 93 17.71 17.48 6.70
CA GLY A 93 17.10 18.78 6.93
C GLY A 93 17.91 19.60 7.93
N SER A 94 18.89 18.95 8.44
CA SER A 94 19.90 19.32 9.44
C SER A 94 20.95 20.31 9.01
N ASN A 95 21.00 20.77 7.80
CA ASN A 95 21.73 22.00 7.50
C ASN A 95 21.07 23.23 8.11
N HIS A 96 19.95 23.05 8.78
CA HIS A 96 19.51 23.97 9.80
C HIS A 96 20.11 23.52 11.14
N GLU A 97 21.24 24.01 11.50
CA GLU A 97 21.74 24.09 12.88
C GLU A 97 20.85 24.95 13.80
N ALA A 98 19.57 24.97 13.60
CA ALA A 98 18.65 25.32 14.65
C ALA A 98 18.77 24.20 15.68
N ALA A 99 19.10 24.55 16.90
CA ALA A 99 19.20 23.61 18.01
C ALA A 99 18.02 22.65 17.95
N ARG A 100 18.30 21.37 17.63
CA ARG A 100 17.24 20.36 17.55
C ARG A 100 16.59 20.23 18.90
N PRO A 101 15.28 20.20 19.01
CA PRO A 101 14.64 19.89 20.27
C PRO A 101 15.12 18.53 20.76
N VAL A 102 15.64 18.46 21.96
CA VAL A 102 16.06 17.19 22.56
C VAL A 102 14.87 16.56 23.24
N VAL A 103 14.59 15.30 22.91
CA VAL A 103 13.58 14.51 23.62
C VAL A 103 14.13 14.19 25.01
N PRO A 104 13.44 14.57 26.09
CA PRO A 104 13.88 14.21 27.43
C PRO A 104 13.82 12.68 27.62
N HIS A 105 14.74 12.15 28.39
CA HIS A 105 14.78 10.74 28.81
C HIS A 105 14.22 10.59 30.21
N PRO A 106 12.91 10.48 30.42
CA PRO A 106 12.35 10.23 31.73
C PRO A 106 12.68 8.79 32.17
N GLU A 107 12.84 8.59 33.45
CA GLU A 107 13.07 7.25 34.01
C GLU A 107 11.83 6.33 33.91
N ALA A 108 10.65 6.90 33.67
CA ALA A 108 9.38 6.17 33.57
C ALA A 108 8.51 6.73 32.44
N PRO A 109 7.64 5.87 31.83
CA PRO A 109 6.66 6.32 30.87
C PRO A 109 5.78 7.43 31.42
N ALA A 110 5.47 8.43 30.59
CA ALA A 110 4.52 9.49 30.91
C ALA A 110 3.09 9.11 30.47
N SER A 111 2.11 9.81 31.03
CA SER A 111 0.69 9.62 30.67
C SER A 111 0.07 10.95 30.26
N GLY A 112 -0.69 10.92 29.18
CA GLY A 112 -1.49 12.06 28.75
C GLY A 112 -2.85 12.09 29.42
N SER A 113 -3.52 13.24 29.38
CA SER A 113 -4.87 13.45 29.94
C SER A 113 -5.51 14.73 29.41
N GLY A 114 -6.75 14.98 29.75
CA GLY A 114 -7.41 16.28 29.52
C GLY A 114 -8.60 16.22 28.60
N ALA A 115 -8.93 17.35 27.97
CA ALA A 115 -10.11 17.53 27.16
C ALA A 115 -9.92 16.95 25.74
N SER A 116 -10.71 15.92 25.37
CA SER A 116 -10.61 15.24 24.08
C SER A 116 -11.15 16.06 22.89
N ASP A 117 -11.82 17.17 23.14
CA ASP A 117 -12.44 18.05 22.13
C ASP A 117 -11.49 19.13 21.59
N LEU A 118 -10.24 19.18 22.05
CA LEU A 118 -9.27 20.18 21.66
C LEU A 118 -8.38 19.77 20.48
N VAL A 119 -8.29 18.47 20.16
CA VAL A 119 -7.38 17.93 19.16
C VAL A 119 -8.16 17.14 18.12
N VAL A 120 -7.94 17.49 16.87
CA VAL A 120 -8.52 16.81 15.70
C VAL A 120 -7.66 15.63 15.28
N ASP A 121 -6.32 15.80 15.33
CA ASP A 121 -5.38 14.77 14.92
C ASP A 121 -4.01 14.95 15.58
N PHE A 122 -3.34 13.84 15.88
CA PHE A 122 -1.98 13.82 16.40
C PHE A 122 -1.22 12.63 15.82
N VAL A 123 -0.07 12.87 15.23
CA VAL A 123 0.71 11.87 14.49
C VAL A 123 2.20 12.01 14.81
N ILE A 124 2.87 10.88 15.00
CA ILE A 124 4.33 10.76 14.98
C ILE A 124 4.74 10.20 13.63
N ASP A 125 5.52 10.94 12.88
CA ASP A 125 6.07 10.45 11.63
C ASP A 125 7.21 9.46 11.88
N GLN A 126 7.45 8.59 10.90
CA GLN A 126 8.55 7.63 10.82
C GLN A 126 8.46 6.44 11.78
N LEU A 127 7.61 6.50 12.78
CA LEU A 127 7.37 5.39 13.69
C LEU A 127 5.85 5.12 13.78
N PRO A 128 5.42 3.88 13.62
CA PRO A 128 4.08 3.49 14.01
C PRO A 128 3.96 3.53 15.53
N TYR A 129 2.84 3.99 16.06
CA TYR A 129 2.51 3.88 17.47
C TYR A 129 1.18 3.15 17.63
N GLY A 130 0.97 2.53 18.78
CA GLY A 130 -0.13 1.62 19.03
C GLY A 130 0.37 0.17 19.20
N GLU A 131 -0.54 -0.77 19.28
CA GLU A 131 -0.19 -2.19 19.39
C GLU A 131 0.20 -2.78 18.03
N PRO A 132 1.16 -3.71 17.97
CA PRO A 132 1.51 -4.40 16.73
C PRO A 132 0.27 -5.01 16.04
N GLY A 133 0.13 -4.78 14.74
CA GLY A 133 -1.00 -5.28 13.93
C GLY A 133 -2.30 -4.49 14.07
N LYS A 134 -2.32 -3.41 14.85
CA LYS A 134 -3.44 -2.47 14.91
C LYS A 134 -3.12 -1.17 14.18
N PRO A 135 -4.11 -0.50 13.58
CA PRO A 135 -3.92 0.80 12.96
C PRO A 135 -3.38 1.81 13.98
N VAL A 136 -2.51 2.66 13.51
CA VAL A 136 -1.88 3.72 14.31
C VAL A 136 -2.70 4.99 14.19
N ASP A 137 -4.01 4.90 14.38
CA ASP A 137 -4.87 6.05 14.24
C ASP A 137 -5.05 6.78 15.56
N PHE A 138 -4.99 8.09 15.46
CA PHE A 138 -5.32 8.97 16.56
C PHE A 138 -6.79 8.81 16.95
N ALA A 139 -7.03 8.66 18.24
CA ALA A 139 -8.36 8.68 18.83
C ALA A 139 -8.43 9.78 19.91
N PRO A 140 -9.31 10.78 19.79
CA PRO A 140 -9.33 11.93 20.71
C PRO A 140 -9.42 11.55 22.19
N GLY A 141 -10.09 10.46 22.53
CA GLY A 141 -10.21 9.95 23.90
C GLY A 141 -9.00 9.15 24.39
N THR A 142 -8.02 8.85 23.53
CA THR A 142 -6.80 8.13 23.89
C THR A 142 -5.65 9.11 24.00
N HIS A 143 -5.18 9.35 25.20
CA HIS A 143 -4.18 10.36 25.49
C HIS A 143 -2.75 9.82 25.64
N THR A 144 -2.58 8.49 25.65
CA THR A 144 -1.26 7.85 25.84
C THR A 144 -1.07 6.74 24.81
N TYR A 145 0.05 6.81 24.12
CA TYR A 145 0.44 5.85 23.09
C TYR A 145 1.83 5.29 23.37
N THR A 146 2.16 4.18 22.74
CA THR A 146 3.48 3.57 22.76
C THR A 146 3.97 3.35 21.34
N ALA A 147 5.29 3.40 21.14
CA ALA A 147 5.94 3.08 19.88
C ALA A 147 7.30 2.41 20.12
N THR A 148 7.81 1.70 19.12
CA THR A 148 9.17 1.16 19.14
C THR A 148 9.96 1.78 18.00
N GLY A 149 11.14 2.32 18.33
CA GLY A 149 12.16 2.75 17.38
C GLY A 149 13.26 1.71 17.27
N TYR A 150 13.71 1.40 16.07
CA TYR A 150 14.86 0.53 15.83
C TYR A 150 16.13 1.34 15.59
N TYR A 151 17.26 0.67 15.40
CA TYR A 151 18.58 1.28 15.31
C TYR A 151 18.64 2.53 14.43
N HIS A 152 18.07 2.46 13.20
CA HIS A 152 18.13 3.55 12.24
C HIS A 152 17.14 4.70 12.50
N ALA A 153 16.25 4.57 13.47
CA ALA A 153 15.38 5.65 13.89
C ALA A 153 16.16 6.66 14.73
N LYS A 154 16.85 7.60 14.10
CA LYS A 154 17.66 8.62 14.78
C LYS A 154 16.81 9.79 15.28
N THR A 155 15.79 10.16 14.52
CA THR A 155 14.86 11.25 14.83
C THR A 155 13.43 10.83 14.50
N VAL A 156 12.47 11.57 15.04
CA VAL A 156 11.06 11.54 14.61
C VAL A 156 10.56 12.96 14.43
N SER A 157 9.44 13.11 13.73
CA SER A 157 8.69 14.36 13.66
C SER A 157 7.30 14.14 14.23
N ALA A 158 6.78 15.12 14.96
CA ALA A 158 5.44 15.08 15.52
C ALA A 158 4.59 16.19 14.92
N ARG A 159 3.37 15.87 14.52
CA ARG A 159 2.40 16.82 14.01
C ARG A 159 1.11 16.74 14.81
N ILE A 160 0.60 17.89 15.22
CA ILE A 160 -0.70 17.98 15.87
C ILE A 160 -1.59 19.01 15.16
N ARG A 161 -2.82 18.65 14.98
CA ARG A 161 -3.88 19.53 14.48
C ARG A 161 -4.88 19.75 15.60
N ALA A 162 -4.93 20.96 16.08
CA ALA A 162 -5.86 21.39 17.12
C ALA A 162 -7.03 22.19 16.53
N VAL A 163 -8.06 22.37 17.32
CA VAL A 163 -9.18 23.26 16.96
C VAL A 163 -8.72 24.70 16.82
N ASP A 164 -9.38 25.47 15.97
CA ASP A 164 -9.01 26.85 15.69
C ASP A 164 -8.89 27.70 16.96
N GLY A 165 -7.82 28.49 17.03
CA GLY A 165 -7.51 29.38 18.13
C GLY A 165 -6.93 28.69 19.37
N ALA A 166 -6.61 27.41 19.32
CA ALA A 166 -5.87 26.73 20.38
C ALA A 166 -4.37 27.07 20.34
N THR A 167 -3.73 27.07 21.50
CA THR A 167 -2.27 27.14 21.63
C THR A 167 -1.71 25.73 21.75
N VAL A 168 -0.67 25.44 20.98
CA VAL A 168 -0.06 24.13 20.87
C VAL A 168 1.44 24.18 21.18
N THR A 169 1.92 23.17 21.90
CA THR A 169 3.36 22.90 22.05
C THR A 169 3.63 21.41 21.92
N ILE A 170 4.78 21.05 21.34
CA ILE A 170 5.30 19.68 21.29
C ILE A 170 6.67 19.66 21.94
N ASN A 171 6.86 18.91 23.02
CA ASN A 171 8.06 18.95 23.88
C ASN A 171 8.48 20.37 24.23
N GLY A 172 7.50 21.27 24.48
CA GLY A 172 7.73 22.68 24.78
C GLY A 172 8.08 23.57 23.57
N ALA A 173 8.29 23.04 22.41
CA ALA A 173 8.52 23.80 21.18
C ALA A 173 7.17 24.19 20.53
N THR A 174 7.14 25.38 19.92
CA THR A 174 5.99 25.81 19.12
C THR A 174 6.06 25.14 17.73
N PRO A 175 5.02 24.43 17.29
CA PRO A 175 4.99 23.85 15.95
C PRO A 175 5.05 24.92 14.86
N ASP A 176 5.44 24.50 13.65
CA ASP A 176 5.38 25.31 12.45
C ASP A 176 3.92 25.56 11.97
N ALA A 177 3.75 26.15 10.80
CA ALA A 177 2.44 26.49 10.23
C ALA A 177 1.57 25.25 9.93
N ASP A 178 2.21 24.08 9.73
CA ASP A 178 1.54 22.81 9.48
C ASP A 178 1.24 22.03 10.79
N GLY A 179 1.56 22.63 11.94
CA GLY A 179 1.38 21.99 13.24
C GLY A 179 2.47 20.98 13.60
N ARG A 180 3.65 21.05 12.97
CA ARG A 180 4.74 20.08 13.05
C ARG A 180 5.93 20.61 13.85
N VAL A 181 6.55 19.72 14.61
CA VAL A 181 7.90 19.86 15.13
C VAL A 181 8.72 18.71 14.55
N SER A 182 9.74 19.04 13.76
CA SER A 182 10.57 18.07 13.04
C SER A 182 11.86 17.75 13.80
N ASN A 183 12.46 16.62 13.47
CA ASN A 183 13.80 16.21 13.93
C ASN A 183 13.96 16.18 15.46
N LEU A 184 13.01 15.58 16.15
CA LEU A 184 13.12 15.28 17.57
C LEU A 184 14.08 14.10 17.74
N ASP A 185 15.23 14.30 18.35
CA ASP A 185 16.25 13.26 18.52
C ASP A 185 15.74 12.09 19.38
N LEU A 186 16.06 10.87 18.96
CA LEU A 186 15.82 9.64 19.69
C LEU A 186 17.13 9.00 20.13
N THR A 187 17.22 8.68 21.40
CA THR A 187 18.38 7.94 21.94
C THR A 187 17.90 6.59 22.49
N THR A 188 18.81 5.63 22.57
CA THR A 188 18.51 4.27 23.08
C THR A 188 17.84 4.33 24.45
N GLY A 189 16.77 3.58 24.63
CA GLY A 189 15.92 3.58 25.80
C GLY A 189 14.60 4.31 25.60
N LEU A 190 14.01 4.80 26.69
CA LEU A 190 12.71 5.47 26.66
C LEU A 190 12.85 6.93 26.24
N ASN A 191 12.11 7.32 25.22
CA ASN A 191 11.94 8.70 24.77
C ASN A 191 10.46 9.06 24.89
N VAL A 192 10.14 10.30 25.22
CA VAL A 192 8.75 10.75 25.39
C VAL A 192 8.49 11.96 24.52
N ILE A 193 7.50 11.85 23.65
CA ILE A 193 6.95 13.00 22.92
C ILE A 193 5.68 13.43 23.62
N THR A 194 5.60 14.70 24.00
CA THR A 194 4.44 15.28 24.68
C THR A 194 3.89 16.45 23.87
N ALA A 195 2.64 16.33 23.43
CA ALA A 195 1.92 17.44 22.82
C ALA A 195 0.91 18.01 23.83
N THR A 196 0.96 19.32 24.06
CA THR A 196 0.01 20.02 24.94
C THR A 196 -0.77 21.05 24.15
N VAL A 197 -2.09 21.02 24.31
CA VAL A 197 -3.02 21.94 23.66
C VAL A 197 -3.88 22.63 24.70
N THR A 198 -3.97 23.95 24.60
CA THR A 198 -4.77 24.77 25.53
C THR A 198 -5.70 25.69 24.77
N LYS A 199 -6.95 25.79 25.21
CA LYS A 199 -7.94 26.74 24.71
C LYS A 199 -9.01 27.05 25.76
N ASP A 200 -9.37 28.29 25.94
CA ASP A 200 -10.46 28.73 26.80
C ASP A 200 -10.46 28.13 28.21
N GLY A 201 -9.26 27.96 28.79
CA GLY A 201 -9.05 27.37 30.12
C GLY A 201 -9.15 25.83 30.16
N LYS A 202 -9.38 25.16 29.04
CA LYS A 202 -9.25 23.70 28.89
C LYS A 202 -7.83 23.36 28.46
N GLU A 203 -7.37 22.18 28.86
CA GLU A 203 -6.08 21.63 28.47
C GLU A 203 -6.25 20.14 28.04
N ALA A 204 -5.47 19.74 27.05
CA ALA A 204 -5.28 18.35 26.67
C ALA A 204 -3.78 18.08 26.52
N THR A 205 -3.33 16.95 27.04
CA THR A 205 -1.95 16.48 26.90
C THR A 205 -1.99 15.08 26.28
N TYR A 206 -1.34 14.91 25.16
CA TYR A 206 -1.15 13.65 24.48
C TYR A 206 0.32 13.23 24.57
N VAL A 207 0.55 11.95 24.84
CA VAL A 207 1.90 11.43 25.09
C VAL A 207 2.14 10.19 24.24
N VAL A 208 3.30 10.13 23.58
CA VAL A 208 3.81 8.92 22.94
C VAL A 208 5.10 8.51 23.63
N ASN A 209 5.12 7.32 24.25
CA ASN A 209 6.28 6.71 24.87
C ASN A 209 6.99 5.84 23.84
N ILE A 210 8.16 6.25 23.38
CA ILE A 210 8.93 5.58 22.33
C ILE A 210 10.09 4.83 22.98
N THR A 211 10.10 3.51 22.87
CA THR A 211 11.25 2.69 23.29
C THR A 211 12.15 2.45 22.08
N LYS A 212 13.35 3.07 22.10
CA LYS A 212 14.35 2.84 21.06
C LYS A 212 15.30 1.72 21.48
N VAL A 213 15.52 0.78 20.56
CA VAL A 213 16.45 -0.36 20.72
C VAL A 213 17.59 -0.27 19.70
N ASP A 214 18.72 -0.90 20.01
CA ASP A 214 19.93 -0.93 19.15
C ASP A 214 19.94 -2.14 18.21
N THR A 215 18.78 -2.70 17.93
CA THR A 215 18.60 -3.81 17.01
C THR A 215 17.77 -3.38 15.82
N ASP A 216 17.80 -4.17 14.75
CA ASP A 216 16.77 -4.08 13.73
C ASP A 216 15.45 -4.73 14.21
N PHE A 217 14.43 -4.70 13.37
CA PHE A 217 13.12 -5.30 13.68
C PHE A 217 13.21 -6.82 13.97
N ARG A 218 14.14 -7.52 13.34
CA ARG A 218 14.35 -8.96 13.53
C ARG A 218 15.18 -9.32 14.75
N GLY A 219 15.66 -8.32 15.49
CA GLY A 219 16.56 -8.50 16.63
C GLY A 219 18.02 -8.71 16.24
N ASN A 220 18.37 -8.44 14.97
CA ASN A 220 19.77 -8.42 14.57
C ASN A 220 20.46 -7.19 15.16
N VAL A 221 21.75 -7.33 15.43
CA VAL A 221 22.65 -6.26 15.83
C VAL A 221 23.57 -5.92 14.66
N MET A 222 24.04 -4.68 14.63
CA MET A 222 25.14 -4.32 13.76
C MET A 222 26.40 -5.04 14.24
N VAL A 223 27.00 -5.86 13.35
CA VAL A 223 28.17 -6.66 13.65
C VAL A 223 29.41 -5.81 13.42
N PRO A 224 30.32 -5.66 14.40
CA PRO A 224 31.58 -4.99 14.17
C PRO A 224 32.41 -5.71 13.12
N VAL A 225 32.87 -4.98 12.12
CA VAL A 225 33.69 -5.50 11.01
C VAL A 225 34.86 -4.60 10.74
N THR A 226 35.89 -5.17 10.13
CA THR A 226 36.96 -4.43 9.46
C THR A 226 36.91 -4.73 7.98
N ALA A 227 37.31 -3.79 7.13
CA ALA A 227 37.23 -3.94 5.69
C ALA A 227 38.61 -3.96 5.05
N THR A 228 38.76 -4.77 4.01
CA THR A 228 39.83 -4.65 3.00
C THR A 228 39.17 -4.53 1.64
N ALA A 229 39.67 -3.63 0.80
CA ALA A 229 39.10 -3.42 -0.51
C ALA A 229 40.14 -3.71 -1.59
N ASN A 230 39.67 -4.25 -2.71
CA ASN A 230 40.45 -4.43 -3.92
C ASN A 230 39.86 -3.50 -4.99
N GLY A 231 40.71 -2.69 -5.61
CA GLY A 231 40.26 -1.70 -6.59
C GLY A 231 39.75 -0.41 -5.95
N GLY A 232 40.60 0.29 -5.27
CA GLY A 232 40.43 1.59 -4.61
C GLY A 232 41.68 1.97 -3.84
N THR A 233 41.63 3.08 -3.10
CA THR A 233 42.77 3.51 -2.29
C THR A 233 42.82 2.73 -0.97
N GLU A 234 43.87 1.95 -0.74
CA GLU A 234 44.04 1.20 0.53
C GLU A 234 44.05 2.11 1.76
N ALA A 235 44.48 3.36 1.61
CA ALA A 235 44.50 4.33 2.70
C ALA A 235 43.10 4.66 3.25
N ASP A 236 42.05 4.49 2.45
CA ASP A 236 40.69 4.86 2.77
C ASP A 236 39.81 3.66 3.22
N ASN A 237 40.39 2.46 3.35
CA ASN A 237 39.63 1.24 3.76
C ASN A 237 38.95 1.40 5.12
N ALA A 238 39.52 2.21 6.02
CA ALA A 238 38.89 2.49 7.31
C ALA A 238 37.55 3.20 7.15
N ALA A 239 37.39 4.06 6.14
CA ALA A 239 36.16 4.78 5.82
C ALA A 239 35.00 3.87 5.43
N LEU A 240 35.28 2.58 5.12
CA LEU A 240 34.20 1.61 4.85
C LEU A 240 33.47 1.12 6.10
N THR A 241 34.02 1.32 7.29
CA THR A 241 33.46 0.72 8.51
C THR A 241 33.67 1.59 9.76
N ASP A 242 34.00 2.86 9.61
CA ASP A 242 34.24 3.80 10.75
C ASP A 242 32.95 4.45 11.27
N LEU A 243 31.84 4.24 10.59
CA LEU A 243 30.53 4.81 10.92
C LEU A 243 30.51 6.35 10.92
N ASP A 244 31.44 6.97 10.22
CA ASP A 244 31.50 8.43 10.02
C ASP A 244 30.95 8.78 8.63
N PRO A 245 29.75 9.35 8.52
CA PRO A 245 29.14 9.64 7.22
C PRO A 245 29.90 10.73 6.43
N THR A 246 30.91 11.36 7.02
CA THR A 246 31.74 12.38 6.36
C THR A 246 32.98 11.80 5.67
N THR A 247 33.38 10.58 6.01
CA THR A 247 34.45 9.87 5.34
C THR A 247 33.92 9.07 4.15
N THR A 248 34.75 8.80 3.16
CA THR A 248 34.34 8.05 1.99
C THR A 248 35.49 7.16 1.48
N TRP A 249 35.11 5.99 0.99
CA TRP A 249 35.92 5.15 0.13
C TRP A 249 35.36 5.17 -1.28
N THR A 250 36.24 5.30 -2.29
CA THR A 250 35.81 5.26 -3.70
C THR A 250 36.58 4.16 -4.41
N SER A 251 35.87 3.29 -5.12
CA SER A 251 36.46 2.22 -5.90
C SER A 251 37.22 2.76 -7.13
N ASP A 252 38.11 1.95 -7.67
CA ASP A 252 38.52 2.11 -9.05
C ASP A 252 37.29 1.98 -9.98
N PRO A 253 37.37 2.47 -11.22
CA PRO A 253 36.30 2.29 -12.18
C PRO A 253 35.92 0.81 -12.31
N LEU A 254 34.63 0.51 -12.19
CA LEU A 254 34.14 -0.85 -12.29
C LEU A 254 34.41 -1.42 -13.67
N VAL A 255 34.89 -2.67 -13.69
CA VAL A 255 35.17 -3.38 -14.91
C VAL A 255 33.97 -4.18 -15.36
N ARG A 256 33.70 -4.19 -16.61
CA ARG A 256 32.73 -5.07 -17.21
C ARG A 256 33.22 -6.51 -17.16
N ALA A 257 32.50 -7.35 -16.47
CA ALA A 257 32.81 -8.78 -16.36
C ALA A 257 31.65 -9.62 -16.86
N ASN A 258 31.93 -10.63 -17.65
CA ASN A 258 30.96 -11.61 -18.07
C ASN A 258 30.63 -12.65 -16.97
N GLU A 259 31.52 -12.76 -16.00
CA GLU A 259 31.44 -13.66 -14.86
C GLU A 259 31.93 -12.98 -13.59
N TRP A 260 31.29 -13.22 -12.47
CA TRP A 260 31.69 -12.67 -11.18
C TRP A 260 33.09 -13.01 -10.75
N SER A 261 33.60 -14.17 -11.17
CA SER A 261 34.97 -14.60 -10.91
C SER A 261 36.03 -13.71 -11.57
N SER A 262 35.67 -12.90 -12.55
CA SER A 262 36.57 -11.97 -13.25
C SER A 262 36.42 -10.52 -12.73
N SER A 263 35.59 -10.25 -11.72
CA SER A 263 35.50 -8.94 -11.09
C SER A 263 36.82 -8.58 -10.42
N VAL A 264 37.25 -7.34 -10.64
CA VAL A 264 38.49 -6.80 -10.04
C VAL A 264 38.24 -5.85 -8.89
N THR A 265 36.97 -5.42 -8.72
CA THR A 265 36.58 -4.54 -7.63
C THR A 265 35.75 -5.30 -6.61
N GLY A 266 36.18 -5.29 -5.38
CA GLY A 266 35.52 -5.99 -4.29
C GLY A 266 35.88 -5.43 -2.93
N ILE A 267 34.98 -5.66 -2.00
CA ILE A 267 35.19 -5.37 -0.57
C ILE A 267 35.11 -6.69 0.17
N GLU A 268 36.03 -6.91 1.08
CA GLU A 268 36.05 -8.05 1.98
C GLU A 268 35.88 -7.56 3.41
N LEU A 269 34.83 -8.01 4.08
CA LEU A 269 34.47 -7.63 5.46
C LEU A 269 34.85 -8.79 6.38
N HIS A 270 35.60 -8.49 7.44
CA HIS A 270 36.11 -9.45 8.41
C HIS A 270 35.42 -9.26 9.76
N LEU A 271 34.70 -10.28 10.22
CA LEU A 271 33.90 -10.23 11.42
C LEU A 271 34.67 -10.60 12.70
N GLY A 272 35.96 -10.99 12.59
CA GLY A 272 36.72 -11.46 13.70
C GLY A 272 36.39 -12.89 14.17
N GLU A 273 35.13 -13.16 14.43
CA GLU A 273 34.57 -14.48 14.74
C GLU A 273 33.40 -14.82 13.82
N ALA A 274 33.14 -16.12 13.62
CA ALA A 274 32.00 -16.53 12.79
C ALA A 274 30.67 -16.22 13.49
N ARG A 275 29.77 -15.57 12.76
CA ARG A 275 28.43 -15.18 13.19
C ARG A 275 27.40 -15.48 12.13
N TYR A 276 26.17 -15.65 12.54
CA TYR A 276 25.03 -15.71 11.61
C TYR A 276 24.66 -14.29 11.17
N VAL A 277 24.86 -13.99 9.89
CA VAL A 277 24.55 -12.72 9.24
C VAL A 277 23.32 -12.86 8.35
N HIS A 278 22.55 -11.79 8.24
CA HIS A 278 21.31 -11.78 7.47
C HIS A 278 21.30 -10.70 6.39
N ARG A 279 22.04 -9.62 6.57
CA ARG A 279 21.98 -8.44 5.68
C ARG A 279 23.29 -7.68 5.69
N VAL A 280 23.59 -7.07 4.54
CA VAL A 280 24.60 -6.03 4.39
C VAL A 280 23.94 -4.76 3.90
N ASN A 281 24.21 -3.63 4.53
CA ASN A 281 23.87 -2.31 4.09
C ASN A 281 25.09 -1.58 3.58
N GLY A 282 24.95 -0.80 2.53
CA GLY A 282 25.97 0.14 2.05
C GLY A 282 25.39 1.54 2.00
N TRP A 283 26.08 2.50 2.62
CA TRP A 283 25.71 3.91 2.58
C TRP A 283 26.61 4.66 1.62
N GLY A 284 26.06 5.51 0.75
CA GLY A 284 26.86 6.34 -0.13
C GLY A 284 26.26 6.65 -1.49
N THR A 285 27.11 6.99 -2.44
CA THR A 285 26.68 7.46 -3.76
C THR A 285 27.37 6.68 -4.87
N PRO A 286 26.67 5.86 -5.67
CA PRO A 286 27.23 5.36 -6.91
C PRO A 286 27.42 6.55 -7.85
N THR A 287 28.60 6.69 -8.39
CA THR A 287 28.86 7.61 -9.49
C THR A 287 28.41 6.93 -10.78
N LEU A 288 27.15 7.09 -11.16
CA LEU A 288 26.66 6.60 -12.42
C LEU A 288 27.18 7.46 -13.57
N PRO A 289 27.51 6.90 -14.74
CA PRO A 289 27.83 7.69 -15.93
C PRO A 289 26.67 8.63 -16.25
N ALA A 290 26.99 9.82 -16.70
CA ALA A 290 25.99 10.77 -17.15
C ALA A 290 25.08 10.12 -18.22
N GLY A 291 23.81 9.88 -17.88
CA GLY A 291 22.78 9.32 -18.77
C GLY A 291 22.38 7.89 -18.55
N VAL A 292 22.96 7.21 -17.60
CA VAL A 292 22.49 5.90 -17.16
C VAL A 292 21.47 6.14 -16.03
N GLN A 293 20.18 5.95 -16.34
CA GLN A 293 19.18 5.76 -15.32
C GLN A 293 19.17 4.28 -14.94
N GLY A 294 19.25 4.00 -13.66
CA GLY A 294 19.48 2.66 -13.11
C GLY A 294 18.36 1.64 -13.32
N TRP A 295 17.83 1.52 -14.51
CA TRP A 295 16.64 0.68 -14.70
C TRP A 295 16.85 -0.62 -15.47
N HIS A 296 17.88 -0.96 -16.08
CA HIS A 296 18.10 -2.27 -16.76
C HIS A 296 19.52 -2.40 -17.31
N GLY A 297 20.47 -2.42 -16.52
CA GLY A 297 21.85 -2.57 -16.99
C GLY A 297 22.70 -1.60 -16.22
N GLY A 298 22.55 -1.65 -14.94
CA GLY A 298 23.37 -0.90 -14.04
C GLY A 298 24.49 -1.75 -13.49
N ASN A 299 25.15 -1.21 -12.54
CA ASN A 299 26.15 -1.91 -11.76
C ASN A 299 25.44 -2.99 -10.91
N SER A 300 26.03 -4.15 -10.81
CA SER A 300 25.54 -5.25 -10.03
C SER A 300 26.56 -5.76 -9.01
N VAL A 301 26.08 -6.42 -7.98
CA VAL A 301 26.89 -7.03 -6.94
C VAL A 301 26.65 -8.53 -6.85
N ALA A 302 27.71 -9.27 -6.51
CA ALA A 302 27.59 -10.61 -5.96
C ALA A 302 28.17 -10.62 -4.55
N ILE A 303 27.49 -11.31 -3.64
CA ILE A 303 27.91 -11.43 -2.26
C ILE A 303 28.18 -12.89 -1.94
N SER A 304 29.35 -13.15 -1.37
CA SER A 304 29.77 -14.47 -0.94
C SER A 304 30.14 -14.44 0.54
N VAL A 305 29.90 -15.54 1.24
CA VAL A 305 30.28 -15.73 2.64
C VAL A 305 31.32 -16.83 2.76
N GLN A 306 32.17 -16.72 3.77
CA GLN A 306 33.18 -17.72 4.13
C GLN A 306 33.07 -17.98 5.64
N GLU A 307 32.86 -19.23 6.04
CA GLU A 307 32.61 -19.61 7.44
C GLU A 307 33.88 -19.59 8.31
N ALA A 308 35.05 -19.78 7.70
CA ALA A 308 36.34 -19.77 8.38
C ALA A 308 37.44 -19.31 7.44
N ASP A 309 38.51 -18.76 7.98
CA ASP A 309 39.67 -18.30 7.21
C ASP A 309 40.24 -19.44 6.33
N GLY A 310 40.42 -19.15 5.04
CA GLY A 310 40.88 -20.13 4.04
C GLY A 310 39.84 -21.20 3.66
N GLY A 311 38.63 -21.12 4.17
CA GLY A 311 37.50 -21.98 3.78
C GLY A 311 36.94 -21.66 2.39
N GLU A 312 35.95 -22.41 1.97
CA GLU A 312 35.26 -22.21 0.70
C GLU A 312 34.37 -20.95 0.75
N TRP A 313 34.36 -20.16 -0.32
CA TRP A 313 33.46 -19.07 -0.53
C TRP A 313 32.14 -19.59 -1.12
N LYS A 314 31.02 -19.30 -0.45
CA LYS A 314 29.65 -19.62 -0.91
C LYS A 314 28.98 -18.33 -1.36
N THR A 315 28.62 -18.25 -2.64
CA THR A 315 27.85 -17.11 -3.16
C THR A 315 26.41 -17.22 -2.69
N ILE A 316 25.90 -16.16 -2.06
CA ILE A 316 24.55 -16.08 -1.49
C ILE A 316 23.69 -15.04 -2.20
N VAL A 317 24.31 -14.07 -2.85
CA VAL A 317 23.64 -13.12 -3.74
C VAL A 317 24.38 -13.15 -5.07
N THR A 318 23.70 -13.47 -6.15
CA THR A 318 24.31 -13.61 -7.49
C THR A 318 24.17 -12.36 -8.34
N HIS A 319 23.06 -11.64 -8.22
CA HIS A 319 22.76 -10.42 -8.99
C HIS A 319 22.05 -9.40 -8.12
N GLY A 320 22.73 -8.87 -7.12
CA GLY A 320 22.20 -7.75 -6.33
C GLY A 320 22.34 -6.44 -7.10
N SER A 321 21.41 -5.52 -6.89
CA SER A 321 21.47 -4.19 -7.50
C SER A 321 22.39 -3.25 -6.70
N LEU A 322 23.15 -2.40 -7.39
CA LEU A 322 23.78 -1.22 -6.80
C LEU A 322 22.88 0.01 -6.79
N THR A 323 21.58 -0.19 -6.88
CA THR A 323 20.61 0.88 -6.77
C THR A 323 20.42 1.26 -5.31
N ARG A 324 20.34 2.53 -5.05
CA ARG A 324 20.13 3.09 -3.73
C ARG A 324 18.75 3.72 -3.59
N ASP A 325 18.24 3.74 -2.39
CA ASP A 325 17.05 4.50 -2.06
C ASP A 325 17.31 6.02 -2.03
N ALA A 326 16.26 6.81 -1.74
CA ALA A 326 16.36 8.27 -1.63
C ALA A 326 17.27 8.73 -0.47
N ARG A 327 17.56 7.85 0.48
CA ARG A 327 18.45 8.09 1.62
C ARG A 327 19.91 7.81 1.32
N GLY A 328 20.22 7.22 0.16
CA GLY A 328 21.56 6.79 -0.22
C GLY A 328 21.93 5.42 0.32
N LEU A 329 20.95 4.61 0.68
CA LEU A 329 21.13 3.27 1.23
C LEU A 329 20.98 2.21 0.13
N TRP A 330 21.97 1.29 0.03
CA TRP A 330 21.79 -0.01 -0.58
C TRP A 330 21.69 -1.05 0.50
N TYR A 331 20.85 -2.06 0.30
CA TYR A 331 20.83 -3.18 1.19
C TYR A 331 20.63 -4.49 0.45
N TRP A 332 21.27 -5.52 0.98
CA TRP A 332 21.22 -6.87 0.44
C TRP A 332 20.82 -7.81 1.56
N ASP A 333 19.57 -8.16 1.54
CA ASP A 333 19.00 -9.15 2.45
C ASP A 333 19.26 -10.55 1.91
N PHE A 334 19.63 -11.48 2.76
CA PHE A 334 20.08 -12.81 2.34
C PHE A 334 18.98 -13.87 2.39
N ASN A 335 17.74 -13.53 2.64
CA ASN A 335 16.57 -14.42 2.80
C ASN A 335 16.68 -15.41 3.97
N SER A 336 17.86 -15.66 4.46
CA SER A 336 18.14 -16.56 5.56
C SER A 336 19.43 -16.16 6.24
N TYR A 337 19.65 -16.72 7.44
CA TYR A 337 20.90 -16.52 8.15
C TYR A 337 22.00 -17.41 7.57
N HIS A 338 23.13 -16.82 7.28
CA HIS A 338 24.34 -17.51 6.82
C HIS A 338 25.43 -17.37 7.87
N LEU A 339 26.09 -18.48 8.20
CA LEU A 339 27.26 -18.44 9.06
C LEU A 339 28.43 -17.84 8.27
N ALA A 340 28.99 -16.74 8.75
CA ALA A 340 30.07 -16.03 8.07
C ALA A 340 31.11 -15.56 9.08
N LYS A 341 32.40 -15.76 8.75
CA LYS A 341 33.53 -15.08 9.35
C LYS A 341 34.05 -13.98 8.44
N ASN A 342 33.94 -14.18 7.13
CA ASN A 342 34.25 -13.17 6.13
C ASN A 342 33.12 -13.07 5.12
N ILE A 343 32.89 -11.86 4.62
CA ILE A 343 31.90 -11.55 3.58
C ILE A 343 32.64 -10.83 2.47
N ARG A 344 32.41 -11.25 1.22
CA ARG A 344 32.96 -10.60 0.05
C ARG A 344 31.87 -10.04 -0.82
N ILE A 345 32.00 -8.77 -1.18
CA ILE A 345 31.09 -8.04 -2.08
C ILE A 345 31.86 -7.75 -3.35
N TRP A 346 31.48 -8.39 -4.46
CA TRP A 346 32.01 -8.13 -5.79
C TRP A 346 31.10 -7.16 -6.54
N MET A 347 31.69 -6.20 -7.24
CA MET A 347 30.97 -5.17 -7.97
C MET A 347 31.42 -5.15 -9.44
N ASN A 348 30.44 -5.18 -10.33
CA ASN A 348 30.67 -5.17 -11.78
C ASN A 348 29.80 -4.10 -12.46
N ASP A 349 30.25 -3.65 -13.62
CA ASP A 349 29.43 -2.90 -14.56
C ASP A 349 28.77 -3.87 -15.55
N GLU A 350 27.46 -3.98 -15.51
CA GLU A 350 26.66 -4.81 -16.42
C GLU A 350 25.81 -3.98 -17.39
N THR A 351 26.17 -2.73 -17.66
CA THR A 351 25.39 -1.86 -18.56
C THR A 351 25.23 -2.43 -19.97
N GLU A 352 24.00 -2.49 -20.46
CA GLU A 352 23.65 -2.86 -21.84
C GLU A 352 22.98 -1.65 -22.56
N PRO A 353 23.21 -1.45 -23.87
CA PRO A 353 24.15 -2.12 -24.75
C PRO A 353 25.60 -1.63 -24.57
N GLN A 354 26.54 -2.47 -24.98
CA GLN A 354 27.96 -2.15 -24.96
C GLN A 354 28.30 -1.02 -25.94
N THR A 355 28.18 0.22 -25.51
CA THR A 355 28.63 1.38 -26.27
C THR A 355 29.91 1.93 -25.66
N PRO A 356 30.78 2.57 -26.44
CA PRO A 356 31.97 3.22 -25.91
C PRO A 356 31.73 4.31 -24.87
N GLN A 357 30.48 4.75 -24.73
CA GLN A 357 30.03 5.72 -23.72
C GLN A 357 29.68 5.10 -22.37
N ASN A 358 29.55 3.79 -22.30
CA ASN A 358 29.32 3.06 -21.04
C ASN A 358 30.68 2.80 -20.39
N ILE A 359 31.31 3.84 -19.91
CA ILE A 359 32.56 3.74 -19.15
C ILE A 359 32.20 3.24 -17.75
N ALA A 360 32.95 2.25 -17.28
CA ALA A 360 32.84 1.73 -15.94
C ALA A 360 32.82 2.86 -14.90
N THR A 361 31.88 2.86 -14.03
CA THR A 361 31.69 3.85 -12.98
C THR A 361 32.33 3.40 -11.69
N ALA A 362 32.83 4.36 -10.92
CA ALA A 362 33.26 4.11 -9.55
C ALA A 362 32.04 4.09 -8.60
N VAL A 363 32.16 3.34 -7.52
CA VAL A 363 31.21 3.34 -6.41
C VAL A 363 31.86 4.03 -5.22
N THR A 364 31.15 4.96 -4.60
CA THR A 364 31.58 5.62 -3.38
C THR A 364 30.72 5.17 -2.22
N PHE A 365 31.32 4.61 -1.18
CA PHE A 365 30.65 4.28 0.09
C PHE A 365 31.12 5.21 1.20
N ASN A 366 30.18 5.62 2.04
CA ASN A 366 30.48 6.25 3.33
C ASN A 366 30.69 5.15 4.38
N ASP A 367 29.83 4.15 4.39
CA ASP A 367 29.91 3.01 5.29
C ASP A 367 29.34 1.75 4.67
N VAL A 368 29.79 0.61 5.17
CA VAL A 368 29.21 -0.72 4.93
C VAL A 368 28.96 -1.40 6.26
N GLU A 369 27.72 -1.71 6.53
CA GLU A 369 27.26 -2.34 7.77
C GLU A 369 26.92 -3.81 7.53
N VAL A 370 27.23 -4.65 8.49
CA VAL A 370 26.79 -6.06 8.52
C VAL A 370 25.80 -6.24 9.65
N TRP A 371 24.66 -6.83 9.34
CA TRP A 371 23.60 -7.11 10.29
C TRP A 371 23.43 -8.61 10.50
N GLY A 372 23.37 -9.04 11.76
CA GLY A 372 23.26 -10.45 12.10
C GLY A 372 22.90 -10.68 13.55
N LEU A 373 22.83 -11.94 13.93
CA LEU A 373 22.52 -12.33 15.31
C LEU A 373 23.64 -11.89 16.26
N PRO A 374 23.30 -11.60 17.53
CA PRO A 374 24.29 -11.40 18.58
C PRO A 374 25.27 -12.58 18.69
N ALA A 375 26.47 -12.33 19.17
CA ALA A 375 27.51 -13.37 19.32
C ALA A 375 26.99 -14.62 20.03
N GLY A 376 27.32 -15.79 19.49
CA GLY A 376 26.95 -17.09 20.06
C GLY A 376 25.47 -17.46 19.94
N LYS A 377 24.65 -16.66 19.26
CA LYS A 377 23.26 -16.99 18.93
C LYS A 377 23.17 -17.75 17.63
N THR A 378 22.22 -18.65 17.54
CA THR A 378 21.89 -19.43 16.34
C THR A 378 20.48 -19.07 15.88
N PRO A 379 20.21 -19.13 14.57
CA PRO A 379 18.86 -18.89 14.05
C PRO A 379 17.86 -19.87 14.66
N VAL A 380 16.72 -19.34 15.04
CA VAL A 380 15.58 -20.16 15.46
C VAL A 380 14.62 -20.16 14.28
N ALA A 381 14.26 -21.36 13.81
CA ALA A 381 13.23 -21.46 12.78
C ALA A 381 11.91 -20.90 13.35
N PRO A 382 11.27 -19.94 12.68
CA PRO A 382 10.01 -19.40 13.17
C PRO A 382 8.96 -20.50 13.24
N ALA A 383 8.16 -20.49 14.31
CA ALA A 383 7.02 -21.37 14.44
C ALA A 383 5.95 -20.90 13.44
N VAL A 384 5.68 -21.70 12.43
CA VAL A 384 4.68 -21.35 11.39
C VAL A 384 3.31 -21.77 11.89
N ASP A 385 2.44 -20.80 12.19
CA ASP A 385 1.02 -21.05 12.37
C ASP A 385 0.32 -21.00 11.00
N ASN A 386 0.01 -22.16 10.46
CA ASN A 386 -0.68 -22.29 9.18
C ASN A 386 -2.21 -22.38 9.34
N SER A 387 -2.76 -22.28 10.55
CA SER A 387 -4.19 -22.47 10.81
C SER A 387 -5.05 -21.46 10.02
N MET A 388 -4.57 -20.24 9.83
CA MET A 388 -5.24 -19.21 9.04
C MET A 388 -5.37 -19.57 7.56
N TYR A 389 -4.58 -20.52 7.07
CA TYR A 389 -4.54 -20.92 5.67
C TYR A 389 -5.35 -22.19 5.37
N GLU A 390 -5.94 -22.86 6.35
CA GLU A 390 -6.68 -24.10 6.17
C GLU A 390 -7.78 -23.97 5.11
N ARG A 391 -8.43 -22.80 5.01
CA ARG A 391 -9.47 -22.52 4.03
C ARG A 391 -9.00 -22.65 2.56
N TYR A 392 -7.70 -22.54 2.33
CA TYR A 392 -7.14 -22.57 0.96
C TYR A 392 -6.65 -23.96 0.57
N SER A 393 -6.45 -24.87 1.52
CA SER A 393 -5.83 -26.17 1.27
C SER A 393 -6.83 -27.17 0.71
N GLY A 394 -6.46 -27.82 -0.39
CA GLY A 394 -7.18 -28.98 -0.93
C GLY A 394 -8.60 -28.72 -1.46
N PHE A 395 -9.00 -27.46 -1.65
CA PHE A 395 -10.33 -27.12 -2.12
C PHE A 395 -10.51 -27.48 -3.59
N ASN A 396 -11.59 -28.20 -3.89
CA ASN A 396 -12.05 -28.46 -5.26
C ASN A 396 -13.53 -28.06 -5.36
N PRO A 397 -13.86 -26.97 -6.10
CA PRO A 397 -15.23 -26.48 -6.22
C PRO A 397 -16.18 -27.46 -6.92
N GLY A 398 -15.65 -28.32 -7.81
CA GLY A 398 -16.52 -29.13 -8.67
C GLY A 398 -17.45 -28.29 -9.53
N GLU A 399 -18.43 -28.97 -10.18
CA GLU A 399 -19.53 -28.28 -10.86
C GLU A 399 -20.70 -28.09 -9.90
N GLY A 400 -21.26 -26.87 -9.84
CA GLY A 400 -22.44 -26.54 -9.06
C GLY A 400 -22.31 -26.67 -7.55
N LYS A 401 -21.10 -26.62 -7.00
CA LYS A 401 -20.92 -26.64 -5.55
C LYS A 401 -21.68 -25.49 -4.92
N TRP A 402 -22.45 -25.80 -3.86
CA TRP A 402 -23.37 -24.86 -3.19
C TRP A 402 -24.40 -24.18 -4.11
N GLY A 403 -24.73 -24.80 -5.27
CA GLY A 403 -25.71 -24.30 -6.24
C GLY A 403 -25.22 -23.11 -7.08
N VAL A 404 -23.93 -22.78 -7.04
CA VAL A 404 -23.32 -21.66 -7.78
C VAL A 404 -22.26 -22.16 -8.76
N ASN A 405 -21.80 -21.29 -9.67
CA ASN A 405 -20.73 -21.64 -10.59
C ASN A 405 -19.35 -21.74 -9.89
N ARG A 406 -18.34 -22.26 -10.63
CA ARG A 406 -17.00 -22.47 -10.12
C ARG A 406 -16.36 -21.21 -9.49
N ALA A 407 -16.42 -20.08 -10.19
CA ALA A 407 -15.79 -18.84 -9.71
C ALA A 407 -16.42 -18.35 -8.42
N GLN A 408 -17.75 -18.41 -8.33
CA GLN A 408 -18.48 -18.04 -7.12
C GLN A 408 -18.21 -19.03 -5.97
N ALA A 409 -18.07 -20.30 -6.25
CA ALA A 409 -17.72 -21.31 -5.24
C ALA A 409 -16.30 -21.06 -4.67
N LEU A 410 -15.33 -20.67 -5.49
CA LEU A 410 -13.99 -20.27 -5.05
C LEU A 410 -14.07 -19.05 -4.12
N ALA A 411 -14.84 -18.02 -4.49
CA ALA A 411 -15.03 -16.85 -3.64
C ALA A 411 -15.76 -17.16 -2.32
N LEU A 412 -16.73 -18.07 -2.34
CA LEU A 412 -17.41 -18.53 -1.12
C LEU A 412 -16.46 -19.24 -0.16
N GLN A 413 -15.50 -20.00 -0.69
CA GLN A 413 -14.50 -20.71 0.11
C GLN A 413 -13.42 -19.77 0.62
N TYR A 414 -12.81 -19.00 -0.26
CA TYR A 414 -11.63 -18.19 0.04
C TYR A 414 -11.96 -16.83 0.65
N GLY A 415 -13.17 -16.34 0.45
CA GLY A 415 -13.55 -14.97 0.77
C GLY A 415 -13.21 -14.02 -0.37
N VAL A 416 -13.16 -12.74 -0.08
CA VAL A 416 -12.55 -11.75 -0.97
C VAL A 416 -11.06 -12.03 -1.02
N MET A 417 -10.54 -12.22 -2.23
CA MET A 417 -9.14 -12.62 -2.44
C MET A 417 -8.24 -11.40 -2.49
N MET A 418 -7.12 -11.47 -1.80
CA MET A 418 -6.15 -10.38 -1.70
C MET A 418 -4.73 -10.92 -1.89
N PRO A 419 -4.27 -11.09 -3.14
CA PRO A 419 -2.87 -11.39 -3.41
C PRO A 419 -2.01 -10.16 -3.14
N ALA A 420 -0.84 -10.37 -2.56
CA ALA A 420 0.17 -9.34 -2.45
C ALA A 420 1.41 -9.73 -3.24
N TRP A 421 1.74 -8.89 -4.20
CA TRP A 421 2.93 -9.07 -5.00
C TRP A 421 4.18 -8.97 -4.12
N VAL A 422 4.99 -10.02 -4.16
CA VAL A 422 6.29 -10.06 -3.51
C VAL A 422 7.38 -10.19 -4.57
N PRO A 423 8.43 -9.37 -4.55
CA PRO A 423 9.45 -9.43 -5.58
C PRO A 423 10.23 -10.75 -5.51
N SER A 424 10.60 -11.25 -6.68
CA SER A 424 11.56 -12.33 -6.82
C SER A 424 13.00 -11.82 -6.70
N GLU A 425 13.96 -12.73 -6.51
CA GLU A 425 15.39 -12.42 -6.64
C GLU A 425 15.64 -11.57 -7.89
N GLY A 426 16.46 -10.54 -7.77
CA GLY A 426 16.81 -9.64 -8.89
C GLY A 426 16.16 -8.27 -8.86
N TYR A 427 15.21 -8.00 -7.95
CA TYR A 427 14.63 -6.68 -7.75
C TYR A 427 15.19 -5.91 -6.54
N GLY A 428 16.45 -6.13 -6.21
CA GLY A 428 17.17 -5.36 -5.18
C GLY A 428 17.11 -5.91 -3.77
N ARG A 429 16.29 -6.91 -3.51
CA ARG A 429 16.27 -7.70 -2.28
C ARG A 429 16.51 -9.16 -2.62
N GLY A 430 17.06 -9.86 -1.68
CA GLY A 430 17.23 -11.29 -1.79
C GLY A 430 15.94 -12.12 -1.73
N GLY A 431 14.77 -11.51 -1.83
CA GLY A 431 13.48 -12.17 -1.82
C GLY A 431 12.75 -12.10 -0.47
N PHE A 432 11.57 -12.68 -0.43
CA PHE A 432 10.67 -12.71 0.72
C PHE A 432 11.08 -13.82 1.69
N ASP A 433 11.36 -13.49 2.93
CA ASP A 433 11.82 -14.46 3.93
C ASP A 433 10.70 -14.94 4.87
N ALA A 434 11.03 -15.97 5.67
CA ALA A 434 10.08 -16.54 6.61
C ALA A 434 9.62 -15.57 7.70
N ASN A 435 10.46 -14.60 8.10
CA ASN A 435 10.08 -13.61 9.10
C ASN A 435 9.09 -12.58 8.52
N GLU A 436 9.29 -12.17 7.27
CA GLU A 436 8.35 -11.29 6.57
C GLU A 436 7.03 -12.00 6.30
N ARG A 437 7.07 -13.30 5.95
CA ARG A 437 5.88 -14.12 5.85
C ARG A 437 5.10 -14.15 7.16
N ASP A 438 5.76 -14.40 8.29
CA ASP A 438 5.09 -14.51 9.58
C ASP A 438 4.54 -13.16 10.03
N LEU A 439 5.28 -12.08 9.78
CA LEU A 439 4.82 -10.71 10.03
C LEU A 439 3.56 -10.38 9.22
N THR A 440 3.59 -10.62 7.93
CA THR A 440 2.49 -10.28 7.02
C THR A 440 1.32 -11.25 7.17
N GLY A 441 1.58 -12.53 7.35
CA GLY A 441 0.55 -13.55 7.55
C GLY A 441 -0.30 -13.33 8.79
N GLY A 442 0.28 -12.75 9.85
CA GLY A 442 -0.47 -12.36 11.05
C GLY A 442 -1.31 -11.09 10.89
N ALA A 443 -0.90 -10.17 10.01
CA ALA A 443 -1.51 -8.86 9.85
C ALA A 443 -2.41 -8.77 8.61
N PHE A 444 -2.10 -9.52 7.55
CA PHE A 444 -2.81 -9.47 6.28
C PHE A 444 -3.53 -10.79 6.01
N PRO A 445 -4.85 -10.80 5.89
CA PRO A 445 -5.61 -11.99 5.53
C PRO A 445 -5.51 -12.29 4.02
N MET A 446 -4.30 -12.46 3.52
CA MET A 446 -3.97 -12.53 2.11
C MET A 446 -3.09 -13.72 1.77
N PHE A 447 -2.75 -13.87 0.50
CA PHE A 447 -1.80 -14.83 -0.01
C PHE A 447 -0.73 -14.15 -0.88
N TYR A 448 0.37 -14.84 -1.12
CA TYR A 448 1.55 -14.28 -1.76
C TYR A 448 1.47 -14.45 -3.27
N ASP A 449 1.64 -13.34 -3.99
CA ASP A 449 1.61 -13.29 -5.44
C ASP A 449 3.04 -13.25 -5.97
N LEU A 450 3.49 -14.37 -6.53
CA LEU A 450 4.85 -14.56 -7.01
C LEU A 450 4.94 -14.21 -8.49
N PRO A 451 5.75 -13.24 -8.89
CA PRO A 451 5.90 -12.86 -10.29
C PRO A 451 6.53 -13.97 -11.15
N MET A 452 7.32 -14.83 -10.54
CA MET A 452 7.92 -16.00 -11.16
C MET A 452 8.01 -17.14 -10.16
N PHE A 453 7.91 -18.38 -10.63
CA PHE A 453 8.15 -19.52 -9.77
C PHE A 453 9.63 -19.58 -9.36
N ASN A 454 9.86 -19.65 -8.07
CA ASN A 454 11.17 -19.78 -7.48
C ASN A 454 11.11 -20.79 -6.32
N THR A 455 11.87 -21.87 -6.41
CA THR A 455 11.85 -22.93 -5.40
C THR A 455 12.28 -22.43 -4.01
N ALA A 456 13.29 -21.54 -3.96
CA ALA A 456 13.75 -20.96 -2.69
C ALA A 456 12.67 -20.10 -2.04
N MET A 457 11.92 -19.33 -2.81
CA MET A 457 10.76 -18.59 -2.29
C MET A 457 9.66 -19.53 -1.78
N MET A 458 9.39 -20.61 -2.50
CA MET A 458 8.42 -21.60 -2.05
C MET A 458 8.84 -22.29 -0.73
N GLU A 459 10.14 -22.54 -0.56
CA GLU A 459 10.69 -23.06 0.70
C GLU A 459 10.57 -22.02 1.83
N SER A 460 10.82 -20.74 1.53
CA SER A 460 10.66 -19.62 2.48
C SER A 460 9.21 -19.42 2.90
N LEU A 461 8.25 -19.54 1.97
CA LEU A 461 6.83 -19.47 2.29
C LEU A 461 6.40 -20.61 3.22
N GLY A 462 7.09 -21.74 3.18
CA GLY A 462 6.77 -22.91 3.97
C GLY A 462 5.59 -23.71 3.44
N LYS A 463 5.49 -24.95 3.93
CA LYS A 463 4.40 -25.85 3.53
C LYS A 463 3.07 -25.35 4.11
N GLY A 464 2.08 -25.24 3.25
CA GLY A 464 0.71 -24.86 3.65
C GLY A 464 0.37 -23.39 3.43
N ALA A 465 1.32 -22.49 3.19
CA ALA A 465 1.03 -21.10 2.86
C ALA A 465 0.33 -21.02 1.49
N PRO A 466 -0.78 -20.28 1.38
CA PRO A 466 -1.44 -20.03 0.10
C PRO A 466 -0.60 -19.10 -0.76
N TRP A 467 -0.59 -19.34 -2.06
CA TRP A 467 0.18 -18.56 -3.01
C TRP A 467 -0.52 -18.40 -4.35
N ALA A 468 -0.12 -17.41 -5.10
CA ALA A 468 -0.50 -17.16 -6.48
C ALA A 468 0.72 -17.12 -7.39
N LEU A 469 0.52 -17.35 -8.66
CA LEU A 469 1.52 -17.15 -9.69
C LEU A 469 1.09 -16.00 -10.59
N ALA A 470 1.70 -14.82 -10.43
CA ALA A 470 1.33 -13.59 -11.15
C ALA A 470 1.72 -13.61 -12.63
N LYS A 471 2.72 -14.39 -13.00
CA LYS A 471 3.18 -14.52 -14.40
C LYS A 471 3.47 -15.98 -14.70
N ALA A 472 2.42 -16.75 -14.91
CA ALA A 472 2.62 -18.11 -15.42
C ALA A 472 3.37 -18.03 -16.76
N PRO A 473 4.36 -18.92 -16.99
CA PRO A 473 5.25 -18.81 -18.15
C PRO A 473 4.47 -19.00 -19.45
N THR A 474 4.18 -17.90 -20.09
CA THR A 474 3.41 -17.82 -21.32
C THR A 474 4.20 -17.26 -22.46
N GLY A 475 5.46 -16.99 -22.39
CA GLY A 475 6.31 -16.31 -23.37
C GLY A 475 5.57 -15.80 -24.61
N LYS A 476 5.70 -14.58 -25.01
CA LYS A 476 4.88 -13.98 -26.10
C LYS A 476 4.79 -14.86 -27.38
N ASN A 477 5.78 -15.72 -27.60
CA ASN A 477 5.82 -16.66 -28.70
C ASN A 477 5.39 -18.10 -28.34
N SER A 478 5.27 -18.43 -27.08
CA SER A 478 4.89 -19.74 -26.53
C SER A 478 3.48 -19.79 -25.97
N MET A 479 2.76 -18.68 -25.88
CA MET A 479 1.36 -18.62 -25.41
C MET A 479 0.46 -19.68 -26.01
N CYS A 480 0.66 -19.96 -27.28
CA CYS A 480 -0.10 -20.96 -28.02
C CYS A 480 0.62 -22.30 -28.15
N ASN A 481 1.84 -22.42 -27.68
CA ASN A 481 2.61 -23.65 -27.73
C ASN A 481 2.17 -24.55 -26.57
N ALA A 482 1.35 -25.54 -26.86
CA ALA A 482 0.65 -26.34 -25.85
C ALA A 482 1.56 -27.24 -25.00
N GLY A 483 2.87 -27.30 -25.29
CA GLY A 483 3.83 -28.16 -24.61
C GLY A 483 4.50 -27.51 -23.39
N GLU A 484 5.18 -26.39 -23.59
CA GLU A 484 6.11 -25.84 -22.59
C GLU A 484 5.52 -25.46 -21.24
N PRO A 485 4.42 -24.68 -21.11
CA PRO A 485 3.88 -24.38 -19.79
C PRO A 485 3.33 -25.60 -19.06
N ARG A 486 2.81 -26.60 -19.77
CA ARG A 486 2.33 -27.86 -19.15
C ARG A 486 3.47 -28.62 -18.50
N ASP A 487 4.61 -28.69 -19.16
CA ASP A 487 5.80 -29.36 -18.61
C ASP A 487 6.31 -28.60 -17.38
N PHE A 488 6.42 -27.28 -17.46
CA PHE A 488 6.75 -26.43 -16.34
C PHE A 488 5.77 -26.60 -15.16
N MET A 489 4.48 -26.58 -15.43
CA MET A 489 3.46 -26.72 -14.38
C MET A 489 3.48 -28.10 -13.74
N ASN A 490 3.74 -29.16 -14.51
CA ASN A 490 3.87 -30.51 -13.97
C ASN A 490 5.14 -30.68 -13.12
N GLU A 491 6.23 -30.13 -13.57
CA GLU A 491 7.55 -30.30 -12.94
C GLU A 491 7.72 -29.42 -11.70
N TYR A 492 7.33 -28.14 -11.80
CA TYR A 492 7.64 -27.14 -10.77
C TYR A 492 6.44 -26.73 -9.92
N MET A 493 5.23 -26.62 -10.49
CA MET A 493 4.06 -26.13 -9.75
C MET A 493 3.25 -27.24 -9.07
N LYS A 494 3.14 -28.40 -9.68
CA LYS A 494 2.32 -29.49 -9.15
C LYS A 494 2.69 -29.95 -7.74
N PRO A 495 3.97 -29.96 -7.33
CA PRO A 495 4.33 -30.27 -5.94
C PRO A 495 3.74 -29.31 -4.90
N TYR A 496 3.40 -28.09 -5.30
CA TYR A 496 2.85 -27.03 -4.44
C TYR A 496 1.39 -26.69 -4.78
N ALA A 497 0.75 -27.48 -5.65
CA ALA A 497 -0.57 -27.18 -6.17
C ALA A 497 -1.69 -27.19 -5.14
N SER A 498 -1.51 -27.88 -4.00
CA SER A 498 -2.51 -27.95 -2.93
C SER A 498 -2.79 -26.61 -2.27
N THR A 499 -1.86 -25.67 -2.33
CA THR A 499 -1.97 -24.33 -1.76
C THR A 499 -1.90 -23.23 -2.82
N LEU A 500 -1.82 -23.59 -4.10
CA LEU A 500 -1.91 -22.65 -5.22
C LEU A 500 -3.37 -22.24 -5.41
N VAL A 501 -3.69 -20.97 -5.14
CA VAL A 501 -5.07 -20.45 -5.12
C VAL A 501 -5.40 -19.52 -6.28
N ASP A 502 -4.37 -19.04 -7.01
CA ASP A 502 -4.56 -18.13 -8.13
C ASP A 502 -3.45 -18.30 -9.18
N ILE A 503 -3.84 -18.33 -10.47
CA ILE A 503 -2.91 -18.43 -11.58
C ILE A 503 -3.26 -17.35 -12.61
N GLN A 504 -2.39 -16.37 -12.73
CA GLN A 504 -2.47 -15.34 -13.75
C GLN A 504 -1.66 -15.77 -14.99
N TYR A 505 -2.33 -15.90 -16.12
CA TYR A 505 -1.74 -16.18 -17.42
C TYR A 505 -1.66 -14.92 -18.27
N GLY A 506 -0.50 -14.35 -18.41
CA GLY A 506 -0.34 -13.10 -19.14
C GLY A 506 -0.60 -11.88 -18.24
N ASP A 507 0.04 -10.81 -18.63
CA ASP A 507 0.05 -9.55 -17.90
C ASP A 507 -0.07 -8.41 -18.90
N GLU A 508 -0.93 -7.43 -18.57
CA GLU A 508 -1.21 -6.26 -19.39
C GLU A 508 -1.60 -6.61 -20.85
N GLY A 509 -2.40 -7.67 -21.02
CA GLY A 509 -2.84 -8.15 -22.32
C GLY A 509 -4.12 -7.47 -22.83
N GLY A 510 -4.30 -7.45 -24.17
CA GLY A 510 -5.46 -6.83 -24.82
C GLY A 510 -6.61 -7.78 -25.12
N PHE A 511 -6.53 -9.03 -24.70
CA PHE A 511 -7.54 -10.08 -24.89
C PHE A 511 -7.98 -10.27 -26.36
N ASN A 512 -7.07 -10.07 -27.30
CA ASN A 512 -7.40 -10.33 -28.70
C ASN A 512 -7.73 -11.81 -28.92
N ARG A 513 -8.27 -12.14 -30.10
CA ARG A 513 -8.74 -13.53 -30.40
C ARG A 513 -7.64 -14.58 -30.27
N VAL A 514 -6.42 -14.25 -30.67
CA VAL A 514 -5.29 -15.20 -30.60
C VAL A 514 -4.93 -15.48 -29.17
N GLU A 515 -4.81 -14.44 -28.35
CA GLU A 515 -4.56 -14.57 -26.92
C GLU A 515 -5.67 -15.35 -26.22
N SER A 516 -6.93 -15.05 -26.54
CA SER A 516 -8.10 -15.70 -25.94
C SER A 516 -8.16 -17.20 -26.24
N GLU A 517 -7.78 -17.64 -27.44
CA GLU A 517 -7.70 -19.07 -27.77
C GLU A 517 -6.55 -19.77 -27.03
N CYS A 518 -5.46 -19.08 -26.78
CA CYS A 518 -4.37 -19.60 -25.94
C CYS A 518 -4.81 -19.73 -24.48
N PHE A 519 -5.44 -18.71 -23.92
CA PHE A 519 -5.96 -18.73 -22.56
C PHE A 519 -7.00 -19.84 -22.37
N LYS A 520 -7.87 -20.08 -23.34
CA LYS A 520 -8.82 -21.19 -23.32
C LYS A 520 -8.14 -22.53 -23.02
N ASN A 521 -7.04 -22.81 -23.71
CA ASN A 521 -6.30 -24.05 -23.53
C ASN A 521 -5.66 -24.13 -22.13
N TRP A 522 -5.07 -23.04 -21.66
CA TRP A 522 -4.40 -22.95 -20.36
C TRP A 522 -5.39 -23.03 -19.20
N PHE A 523 -6.49 -22.29 -19.26
CA PHE A 523 -7.53 -22.32 -18.25
C PHE A 523 -8.19 -23.68 -18.15
N SER A 524 -8.48 -24.31 -19.28
CA SER A 524 -9.05 -25.66 -19.29
C SER A 524 -8.11 -26.68 -18.64
N TRP A 525 -6.81 -26.62 -18.96
CA TRP A 525 -5.82 -27.50 -18.35
C TRP A 525 -5.71 -27.25 -16.84
N SER A 526 -5.62 -25.99 -16.40
CA SER A 526 -5.49 -25.63 -14.99
C SER A 526 -6.70 -26.07 -14.16
N LYS A 527 -7.91 -25.84 -14.67
CA LYS A 527 -9.14 -26.26 -14.00
C LYS A 527 -9.22 -27.77 -13.78
N GLN A 528 -8.61 -28.56 -14.69
CA GLN A 528 -8.55 -30.02 -14.58
C GLN A 528 -7.45 -30.49 -13.62
N ASN A 529 -6.30 -29.83 -13.59
CA ASN A 529 -5.11 -30.32 -12.88
C ASN A 529 -4.86 -29.61 -11.55
N ILE A 530 -5.34 -28.36 -11.41
CA ILE A 530 -5.23 -27.53 -10.20
C ILE A 530 -6.62 -26.92 -9.91
N PRO A 531 -7.60 -27.77 -9.54
CA PRO A 531 -9.00 -27.33 -9.46
C PRO A 531 -9.26 -26.26 -8.39
N GLY A 532 -8.39 -26.12 -7.39
CA GLY A 532 -8.49 -25.12 -6.34
C GLY A 532 -8.04 -23.71 -6.74
N ALA A 533 -7.42 -23.53 -7.92
CA ALA A 533 -6.92 -22.23 -8.32
C ALA A 533 -7.93 -21.44 -9.19
N VAL A 534 -8.06 -20.15 -8.91
CA VAL A 534 -8.66 -19.17 -9.82
C VAL A 534 -7.76 -19.02 -11.04
N VAL A 535 -8.31 -18.94 -12.23
CA VAL A 535 -7.54 -18.74 -13.46
C VAL A 535 -7.99 -17.48 -14.19
N HIS A 536 -7.03 -16.64 -14.55
CA HIS A 536 -7.29 -15.38 -15.23
C HIS A 536 -6.08 -14.90 -16.04
N ALA A 537 -6.25 -13.80 -16.75
CA ALA A 537 -5.17 -12.98 -17.29
C ALA A 537 -5.41 -11.54 -16.85
N ASN A 538 -4.34 -10.83 -16.55
CA ASN A 538 -4.41 -9.43 -16.14
C ASN A 538 -4.40 -8.50 -17.35
N SER A 539 -5.05 -7.38 -17.25
CA SER A 539 -5.21 -6.40 -18.31
C SER A 539 -4.74 -5.01 -17.84
N TRP A 540 -4.32 -4.20 -18.80
CA TRP A 540 -3.97 -2.79 -18.57
C TRP A 540 -5.15 -1.87 -18.90
N ASP A 541 -5.26 -0.73 -18.21
CA ASP A 541 -6.28 0.29 -18.50
C ASP A 541 -5.97 1.10 -19.79
N ASP A 542 -5.90 0.43 -20.92
CA ASP A 542 -5.78 1.08 -22.23
C ASP A 542 -7.07 0.90 -23.04
N PRO A 543 -7.78 1.98 -23.38
CA PRO A 543 -9.00 1.90 -24.18
C PRO A 543 -8.82 1.22 -25.54
N SER A 544 -7.61 1.21 -26.09
CA SER A 544 -7.32 0.53 -27.36
C SER A 544 -7.33 -0.99 -27.22
N TRP A 545 -7.07 -1.51 -26.03
CA TRP A 545 -7.03 -2.93 -25.70
C TRP A 545 -8.39 -3.45 -25.22
N TYR A 546 -9.18 -2.58 -24.53
CA TYR A 546 -10.53 -2.90 -24.04
C TYR A 546 -11.60 -2.70 -25.09
N ARG A 547 -11.51 -3.43 -26.21
CA ARG A 547 -12.60 -3.44 -27.17
C ARG A 547 -13.67 -4.42 -26.70
N ASP A 548 -14.94 -4.00 -26.72
CA ASP A 548 -16.08 -4.85 -26.33
C ASP A 548 -16.06 -6.22 -27.01
N THR A 549 -15.68 -6.25 -28.29
CA THR A 549 -15.59 -7.49 -29.05
C THR A 549 -14.48 -8.43 -28.59
N ASN A 550 -13.40 -7.92 -28.02
CA ASN A 550 -12.30 -8.72 -27.48
C ASN A 550 -12.68 -9.25 -26.10
N LEU A 551 -13.21 -8.40 -25.24
CA LEU A 551 -13.56 -8.77 -23.88
C LEU A 551 -14.71 -9.78 -23.83
N SER A 552 -15.77 -9.60 -24.67
CA SER A 552 -16.84 -10.61 -24.79
C SER A 552 -16.31 -11.94 -25.29
N TYR A 553 -15.47 -11.92 -26.33
CA TYR A 553 -14.88 -13.13 -26.86
C TYR A 553 -14.00 -13.85 -25.85
N TYR A 554 -13.18 -13.11 -25.10
CA TYR A 554 -12.36 -13.65 -24.02
C TYR A 554 -13.21 -14.35 -22.96
N VAL A 555 -14.24 -13.66 -22.44
CA VAL A 555 -15.10 -14.22 -21.39
C VAL A 555 -15.83 -15.47 -21.88
N GLU A 556 -16.44 -15.41 -23.06
CA GLU A 556 -17.27 -16.50 -23.59
C GLU A 556 -16.44 -17.73 -24.03
N ASN A 557 -15.22 -17.53 -24.54
CA ASN A 557 -14.43 -18.62 -25.14
C ASN A 557 -13.32 -19.11 -24.19
N ALA A 558 -12.55 -18.22 -23.55
CA ALA A 558 -11.51 -18.63 -22.61
C ALA A 558 -12.10 -19.04 -21.25
N LYS A 559 -13.28 -18.51 -20.90
CA LYS A 559 -13.99 -18.82 -19.66
C LYS A 559 -13.12 -18.59 -18.40
N PRO A 560 -12.61 -17.37 -18.18
CA PRO A 560 -11.86 -17.05 -16.98
C PRO A 560 -12.74 -17.22 -15.73
N ASP A 561 -12.11 -17.42 -14.57
CA ASP A 561 -12.80 -17.34 -13.27
C ASP A 561 -12.87 -15.89 -12.78
N LEU A 562 -11.92 -15.05 -13.22
CA LEU A 562 -11.74 -13.67 -12.78
C LEU A 562 -11.41 -12.77 -13.97
N LEU A 563 -11.96 -11.56 -13.97
CA LEU A 563 -11.48 -10.43 -14.74
C LEU A 563 -10.68 -9.53 -13.83
N SER A 564 -9.38 -9.37 -14.07
CA SER A 564 -8.49 -8.47 -13.31
C SER A 564 -7.87 -7.43 -14.22
N TRP A 565 -7.51 -6.32 -13.61
CA TRP A 565 -6.74 -5.27 -14.26
C TRP A 565 -5.84 -4.56 -13.28
N ASP A 566 -4.84 -3.85 -13.81
CA ASP A 566 -4.04 -2.89 -13.08
C ASP A 566 -4.25 -1.49 -13.66
N LYS A 567 -4.45 -0.56 -12.77
CA LYS A 567 -4.41 0.87 -13.00
C LYS A 567 -3.97 1.55 -11.73
N TYR A 568 -2.94 2.36 -11.87
CA TYR A 568 -2.37 3.09 -10.78
C TYR A 568 -2.89 4.53 -10.81
N TYR A 569 -3.67 4.88 -9.78
CA TYR A 569 -4.40 6.17 -9.73
C TYR A 569 -3.57 7.27 -9.09
N TRP A 570 -2.58 6.91 -8.28
CA TRP A 570 -1.82 7.80 -7.41
C TRP A 570 -0.39 7.97 -7.95
N GLY A 571 -0.22 8.50 -9.13
CA GLY A 571 1.11 8.70 -9.72
C GLY A 571 1.86 9.90 -9.12
N ALA A 572 3.14 10.07 -9.54
CA ALA A 572 4.07 11.11 -9.11
C ALA A 572 3.55 12.57 -9.21
N ASN A 573 2.46 12.79 -9.93
CA ASN A 573 1.85 14.11 -10.10
C ASN A 573 0.68 14.38 -9.14
N GLY A 574 0.54 13.58 -8.07
CA GLY A 574 -0.62 13.61 -7.21
C GLY A 574 -1.86 13.05 -7.92
N GLY A 575 -2.60 12.20 -7.29
CA GLY A 575 -3.82 11.64 -7.85
C GLY A 575 -4.89 12.68 -8.22
N PRO A 576 -6.09 12.25 -8.58
CA PRO A 576 -7.19 13.14 -8.87
C PRO A 576 -7.48 14.08 -7.69
N ALA A 577 -7.95 15.28 -7.98
CA ALA A 577 -8.31 16.25 -6.95
C ALA A 577 -9.34 15.62 -5.98
N PRO A 578 -9.26 15.86 -4.67
CA PRO A 578 -10.14 15.24 -3.65
C PRO A 578 -11.63 15.35 -3.97
N SER A 579 -12.03 16.42 -4.60
CA SER A 579 -13.42 16.65 -5.05
C SER A 579 -13.86 15.79 -6.23
N ARG A 580 -12.97 15.01 -6.85
CA ARG A 580 -13.25 14.21 -8.05
C ARG A 580 -12.84 12.77 -7.95
N VAL A 581 -12.18 12.37 -6.88
CA VAL A 581 -11.59 11.02 -6.72
C VAL A 581 -12.57 9.92 -7.12
N VAL A 582 -13.77 9.93 -6.54
CA VAL A 582 -14.79 8.91 -6.82
C VAL A 582 -15.18 8.87 -8.29
N MET A 583 -15.38 10.03 -8.87
CA MET A 583 -15.82 10.12 -10.27
C MET A 583 -14.71 9.73 -11.23
N ASP A 584 -13.47 10.10 -10.92
CA ASP A 584 -12.31 9.72 -11.72
C ASP A 584 -12.04 8.22 -11.64
N LEU A 585 -12.31 7.57 -10.50
CA LEU A 585 -12.23 6.12 -10.34
C LEU A 585 -13.39 5.39 -11.05
N LEU A 586 -14.63 5.66 -10.65
CA LEU A 586 -15.81 4.93 -11.13
C LEU A 586 -16.15 5.18 -12.62
N ASN A 587 -15.74 6.31 -13.17
CA ASN A 587 -15.95 6.62 -14.58
C ASN A 587 -14.87 6.07 -15.51
N THR A 588 -13.81 5.42 -15.00
CA THR A 588 -12.85 4.74 -15.88
C THR A 588 -13.55 3.70 -16.74
N ASN A 589 -13.16 3.63 -17.99
CA ASN A 589 -13.77 2.67 -18.91
C ASN A 589 -13.53 1.23 -18.46
N THR A 590 -12.33 0.96 -17.95
CA THR A 590 -11.93 -0.36 -17.45
C THR A 590 -12.82 -0.81 -16.31
N TRP A 591 -13.00 0.00 -15.26
CA TRP A 591 -13.84 -0.35 -14.12
C TRP A 591 -15.27 -0.66 -14.53
N LYS A 592 -15.87 0.19 -15.40
CA LYS A 592 -17.21 -0.04 -15.94
C LYS A 592 -17.32 -1.33 -16.72
N LYS A 593 -16.37 -1.61 -17.62
CA LYS A 593 -16.37 -2.80 -18.47
C LYS A 593 -16.12 -4.08 -17.69
N GLN A 594 -15.17 -4.08 -16.78
CA GLN A 594 -14.92 -5.24 -15.92
C GLN A 594 -16.17 -5.63 -15.11
N ARG A 595 -16.81 -4.65 -14.50
CA ARG A 595 -18.07 -4.87 -13.80
C ARG A 595 -19.17 -5.38 -14.73
N GLU A 596 -19.36 -4.75 -15.89
CA GLU A 596 -20.37 -5.15 -16.88
C GLU A 596 -20.17 -6.61 -17.30
N TYR A 597 -18.98 -6.95 -17.77
CA TYR A 597 -18.71 -8.30 -18.27
C TYR A 597 -18.60 -9.34 -17.15
N GLY A 598 -18.12 -8.97 -15.98
CA GLY A 598 -18.15 -9.82 -14.80
C GLY A 598 -19.58 -10.21 -14.39
N LEU A 599 -20.49 -9.24 -14.34
CA LEU A 599 -21.91 -9.48 -14.02
C LEU A 599 -22.67 -10.20 -15.14
N LYS A 600 -22.40 -9.88 -16.41
CA LYS A 600 -22.94 -10.64 -17.55
C LYS A 600 -22.43 -12.08 -17.58
N GLY A 601 -21.20 -12.28 -17.19
CA GLY A 601 -20.57 -13.59 -17.00
C GLY A 601 -20.37 -14.41 -18.26
N LEU A 602 -20.15 -15.70 -18.05
CA LEU A 602 -19.73 -16.66 -19.09
C LEU A 602 -20.76 -16.84 -20.22
N THR A 603 -22.01 -16.52 -19.99
CA THR A 603 -23.14 -16.69 -20.91
C THR A 603 -23.61 -15.35 -21.52
N GLY A 604 -23.10 -14.23 -21.02
CA GLY A 604 -23.47 -12.90 -21.47
C GLY A 604 -24.85 -12.41 -21.02
N ASP A 605 -25.66 -13.26 -20.38
CA ASP A 605 -27.03 -12.97 -19.94
C ASP A 605 -27.17 -12.76 -18.41
N GLY A 606 -26.06 -12.86 -17.68
CA GLY A 606 -26.03 -12.74 -16.21
C GLY A 606 -26.41 -14.02 -15.46
N SER A 607 -26.64 -15.13 -16.15
CA SER A 607 -26.96 -16.41 -15.50
C SER A 607 -25.75 -17.11 -14.90
N SER A 608 -24.53 -16.75 -15.35
CA SER A 608 -23.27 -17.31 -14.89
C SER A 608 -22.20 -16.21 -14.66
N PRO A 609 -22.41 -15.32 -13.69
CA PRO A 609 -21.46 -14.24 -13.39
C PRO A 609 -20.11 -14.79 -12.95
N ILE A 610 -19.05 -14.04 -13.23
CA ILE A 610 -17.68 -14.35 -12.81
C ILE A 610 -17.15 -13.26 -11.88
N LEU A 611 -16.02 -13.52 -11.28
CA LEU A 611 -15.36 -12.55 -10.40
C LEU A 611 -14.73 -11.42 -11.20
N TYR A 612 -14.54 -10.27 -10.58
CA TYR A 612 -13.76 -9.18 -11.11
C TYR A 612 -13.08 -8.42 -9.99
N GLY A 613 -11.96 -7.77 -10.32
CA GLY A 613 -11.15 -7.07 -9.36
C GLY A 613 -9.95 -6.38 -9.99
N GLN A 614 -9.11 -5.75 -9.17
CA GLN A 614 -7.99 -4.95 -9.65
C GLN A 614 -6.78 -5.05 -8.74
N TYR A 615 -5.61 -4.72 -9.28
CA TYR A 615 -4.46 -4.38 -8.45
C TYR A 615 -4.67 -3.03 -7.79
N LEU A 616 -4.28 -2.95 -6.53
CA LEU A 616 -4.25 -1.72 -5.74
C LEU A 616 -2.89 -1.06 -5.93
N ASP A 617 -2.93 0.24 -6.13
CA ASP A 617 -1.75 1.05 -6.34
C ASP A 617 -1.05 1.35 -5.02
N TYR A 618 0.10 0.73 -4.82
CA TYR A 618 1.04 1.10 -3.79
C TYR A 618 2.48 0.92 -4.28
N ASN A 619 2.79 1.58 -5.39
CA ASN A 619 4.11 1.59 -5.99
C ASN A 619 4.41 2.99 -6.58
N TRP A 620 5.56 3.22 -7.14
CA TRP A 620 5.92 4.41 -7.91
C TRP A 620 5.64 5.73 -7.17
N ASP A 621 6.14 5.89 -5.98
CA ASP A 621 5.97 7.14 -5.25
C ASP A 621 4.59 7.35 -4.59
N ALA A 622 3.81 6.30 -4.41
CA ALA A 622 2.41 6.42 -3.99
C ALA A 622 2.21 6.38 -2.46
N ASN A 623 3.02 7.10 -1.67
CA ASN A 623 2.70 7.29 -0.26
C ASN A 623 1.58 8.33 -0.08
N VAL A 624 0.37 7.92 -0.43
CA VAL A 624 -0.84 8.75 -0.38
C VAL A 624 -1.46 8.73 1.02
N SER A 625 -2.47 9.56 1.26
CA SER A 625 -3.18 9.62 2.54
C SER A 625 -3.86 8.28 2.89
N ALA A 626 -4.16 8.06 4.16
CA ALA A 626 -4.88 6.86 4.60
C ALA A 626 -6.22 6.69 3.89
N SER A 627 -6.95 7.80 3.68
CA SER A 627 -8.24 7.77 2.96
C SER A 627 -8.09 7.42 1.48
N GLU A 628 -7.04 7.88 0.82
CA GLU A 628 -6.74 7.53 -0.58
C GLU A 628 -6.35 6.05 -0.71
N LYS A 629 -5.62 5.48 0.26
CA LYS A 629 -5.35 4.03 0.32
C LYS A 629 -6.62 3.20 0.50
N SER A 630 -7.57 3.68 1.31
CA SER A 630 -8.81 2.97 1.66
C SER A 630 -9.89 3.05 0.58
N ILE A 631 -9.93 4.15 -0.20
CA ILE A 631 -11.07 4.42 -1.10
C ILE A 631 -11.18 3.40 -2.23
N VAL A 632 -10.07 2.97 -2.84
CA VAL A 632 -10.10 2.06 -4.00
C VAL A 632 -10.66 0.70 -3.62
N PRO A 633 -10.17 -0.01 -2.58
CA PRO A 633 -10.74 -1.30 -2.19
C PRO A 633 -12.18 -1.19 -1.70
N SER A 634 -12.56 -0.12 -1.01
CA SER A 634 -13.94 0.07 -0.55
C SER A 634 -14.92 0.34 -1.68
N LEU A 635 -14.56 1.19 -2.64
CA LEU A 635 -15.34 1.35 -3.87
C LEU A 635 -15.39 0.06 -4.69
N GLY A 636 -14.29 -0.69 -4.71
CA GLY A 636 -14.23 -2.00 -5.33
C GLY A 636 -15.28 -2.94 -4.73
N LEU A 637 -15.30 -3.08 -3.41
CA LEU A 637 -16.33 -3.88 -2.72
C LEU A 637 -17.73 -3.38 -3.03
N ALA A 638 -17.99 -2.08 -2.94
CA ALA A 638 -19.31 -1.49 -3.20
C ALA A 638 -19.77 -1.74 -4.66
N THR A 639 -18.84 -1.84 -5.59
CA THR A 639 -19.12 -2.17 -7.00
C THR A 639 -19.16 -3.68 -7.28
N GLY A 640 -18.89 -4.53 -6.26
CA GLY A 640 -19.01 -5.99 -6.36
C GLY A 640 -17.70 -6.72 -6.65
N GLN A 641 -16.55 -6.05 -6.59
CA GLN A 641 -15.24 -6.70 -6.73
C GLN A 641 -14.99 -7.68 -5.59
N LYS A 642 -14.32 -8.79 -5.90
CA LYS A 642 -13.98 -9.85 -4.94
C LYS A 642 -12.51 -10.28 -5.03
N TRP A 643 -11.67 -9.45 -5.66
CA TRP A 643 -10.25 -9.68 -5.77
C TRP A 643 -9.50 -8.33 -5.77
N PHE A 644 -8.47 -8.22 -4.94
CA PHE A 644 -7.65 -7.01 -4.80
C PHE A 644 -6.19 -7.41 -4.68
N GLY A 645 -5.44 -7.33 -5.77
CA GLY A 645 -4.01 -7.53 -5.76
C GLY A 645 -3.30 -6.29 -5.20
N LEU A 646 -2.36 -6.45 -4.29
CA LEU A 646 -1.52 -5.34 -3.83
C LEU A 646 -0.23 -5.31 -4.66
N PHE A 647 -0.01 -4.25 -5.41
CA PHE A 647 1.25 -4.02 -6.10
C PHE A 647 1.89 -2.75 -5.54
N ARG A 648 2.94 -2.88 -4.71
CA ARG A 648 3.51 -4.11 -4.24
C ARG A 648 3.91 -3.99 -2.77
N MET A 649 4.24 -5.12 -2.14
CA MET A 649 4.42 -5.18 -0.70
C MET A 649 5.80 -4.72 -0.24
N GLU A 650 6.82 -4.85 -1.06
CA GLU A 650 8.19 -4.65 -0.63
C GLU A 650 8.86 -3.43 -1.22
N TYR A 651 9.79 -2.90 -0.46
CA TYR A 651 10.77 -1.92 -0.89
C TYR A 651 11.77 -2.53 -1.87
N ASN A 652 12.05 -1.87 -2.99
CA ASN A 652 12.97 -2.37 -4.01
C ASN A 652 14.09 -1.39 -4.38
N GLY A 653 14.33 -0.37 -3.58
CA GLY A 653 15.32 0.65 -3.87
C GLY A 653 14.90 1.73 -4.89
N TYR A 654 13.91 1.43 -5.73
CA TYR A 654 13.36 2.38 -6.71
C TYR A 654 12.10 3.06 -6.21
N ASP A 655 11.24 2.28 -5.54
CA ASP A 655 9.98 2.75 -5.03
C ASP A 655 10.17 3.36 -3.65
N ARG A 656 9.61 4.52 -3.46
CA ARG A 656 9.68 5.26 -2.19
C ARG A 656 8.55 4.90 -1.25
N SER A 657 7.56 4.20 -1.76
CA SER A 657 6.51 3.59 -0.98
C SER A 657 6.89 2.18 -0.61
N SER A 658 6.80 1.83 0.65
CA SER A 658 7.00 0.47 1.10
C SER A 658 6.08 0.15 2.27
N ILE A 659 5.63 -1.09 2.31
CA ILE A 659 4.87 -1.64 3.43
C ILE A 659 5.84 -2.15 4.49
N ILE A 660 6.97 -2.70 4.07
CA ILE A 660 8.05 -3.17 4.94
C ILE A 660 9.31 -2.41 4.57
N ASP A 661 9.96 -1.81 5.55
CA ASP A 661 11.18 -1.03 5.35
C ASP A 661 12.41 -1.94 5.14
N HIS A 662 13.53 -1.34 4.75
CA HIS A 662 14.80 -2.04 4.44
C HIS A 662 15.38 -2.87 5.59
N ASP A 663 15.05 -2.57 6.82
CA ASP A 663 15.47 -3.34 8.00
C ASP A 663 14.43 -4.41 8.42
N GLY A 664 13.44 -4.67 7.57
CA GLY A 664 12.35 -5.61 7.82
C GLY A 664 11.27 -5.08 8.76
N ALA A 665 11.36 -3.82 9.18
CA ALA A 665 10.38 -3.21 10.05
C ALA A 665 9.11 -2.85 9.27
N PRO A 666 7.92 -3.04 9.88
CA PRO A 666 6.67 -2.57 9.29
C PRO A 666 6.66 -1.04 9.28
N THR A 667 6.27 -0.48 8.14
CA THR A 667 6.06 0.96 8.00
C THR A 667 4.67 1.36 8.48
N ARG A 668 4.37 2.67 8.51
CA ARG A 668 3.00 3.15 8.76
C ARG A 668 2.01 2.54 7.77
N SER A 669 2.38 2.46 6.50
CA SER A 669 1.54 1.85 5.46
C SER A 669 1.24 0.37 5.69
N PHE A 670 2.14 -0.37 6.33
CA PHE A 670 1.85 -1.75 6.76
C PHE A 670 0.60 -1.81 7.64
N TYR A 671 0.53 -0.98 8.67
CA TYR A 671 -0.59 -0.95 9.60
C TYR A 671 -1.86 -0.43 8.94
N GLU A 672 -1.76 0.58 8.09
CA GLU A 672 -2.89 1.11 7.32
C GLU A 672 -3.47 0.04 6.39
N PHE A 673 -2.64 -0.66 5.61
CA PHE A 673 -3.10 -1.77 4.75
C PHE A 673 -3.59 -2.98 5.54
N SER A 674 -2.97 -3.30 6.68
CA SER A 674 -3.47 -4.33 7.59
C SER A 674 -4.92 -4.03 8.02
N ASN A 675 -5.20 -2.78 8.39
CA ASN A 675 -6.55 -2.34 8.72
C ASN A 675 -7.49 -2.41 7.51
N ILE A 676 -7.06 -1.86 6.36
CA ILE A 676 -7.84 -1.86 5.12
C ILE A 676 -8.22 -3.30 4.73
N PHE A 677 -7.24 -4.21 4.67
CA PHE A 677 -7.50 -5.60 4.30
C PHE A 677 -8.32 -6.35 5.34
N GLY A 678 -8.11 -6.04 6.63
CA GLY A 678 -8.97 -6.53 7.69
C GLY A 678 -10.43 -6.09 7.52
N ASN A 679 -10.66 -4.84 7.10
CA ASN A 679 -12.00 -4.30 6.84
C ASN A 679 -12.62 -4.94 5.59
N VAL A 680 -11.83 -5.05 4.51
CA VAL A 680 -12.25 -5.74 3.26
C VAL A 680 -12.65 -7.18 3.53
N THR A 681 -11.85 -7.92 4.30
CA THR A 681 -12.15 -9.31 4.67
C THR A 681 -13.41 -9.42 5.52
N TYR A 682 -13.58 -8.53 6.49
CA TYR A 682 -14.72 -8.58 7.39
C TYR A 682 -16.05 -8.36 6.64
N ILE A 683 -16.13 -7.34 5.79
CA ILE A 683 -17.28 -7.14 4.89
C ILE A 683 -17.37 -8.27 3.86
N GLY A 684 -16.22 -8.69 3.33
CA GLY A 684 -16.11 -9.76 2.36
C GLY A 684 -16.71 -11.09 2.81
N ASN A 685 -16.74 -11.35 4.12
CA ASN A 685 -17.41 -12.54 4.67
C ASN A 685 -18.91 -12.61 4.31
N TYR A 686 -19.53 -11.47 4.06
CA TYR A 686 -20.93 -11.36 3.63
C TYR A 686 -21.04 -11.17 2.11
N THR A 687 -20.31 -10.21 1.55
CA THR A 687 -20.43 -9.87 0.13
C THR A 687 -19.93 -10.98 -0.81
N LYS A 688 -19.09 -11.92 -0.32
CA LYS A 688 -18.72 -13.13 -1.08
C LYS A 688 -19.93 -13.96 -1.54
N ALA A 689 -21.01 -13.92 -0.79
CA ALA A 689 -22.26 -14.64 -1.08
C ALA A 689 -23.30 -13.79 -1.83
N MET A 690 -22.90 -12.60 -2.32
CA MET A 690 -23.80 -11.66 -2.95
C MET A 690 -23.27 -11.17 -4.30
N ASN A 691 -24.18 -10.75 -5.17
CA ASN A 691 -23.92 -10.02 -6.41
C ASN A 691 -24.30 -8.55 -6.27
N SER A 692 -23.52 -7.66 -6.87
CA SER A 692 -23.87 -6.26 -7.02
C SER A 692 -25.01 -6.09 -8.02
N THR A 693 -26.09 -5.43 -7.60
CA THR A 693 -27.26 -5.19 -8.45
C THR A 693 -27.30 -3.78 -9.00
N PHE A 694 -26.81 -2.81 -8.24
CA PHE A 694 -26.74 -1.40 -8.64
C PHE A 694 -25.67 -0.67 -7.84
N VAL A 695 -25.21 0.47 -8.32
CA VAL A 695 -24.32 1.37 -7.58
C VAL A 695 -24.83 2.79 -7.74
N ALA A 696 -25.11 3.46 -6.62
CA ALA A 696 -25.56 4.83 -6.61
C ALA A 696 -24.49 5.77 -6.07
N TYR A 697 -24.41 6.94 -6.67
CA TYR A 697 -23.54 8.04 -6.27
C TYR A 697 -24.38 9.18 -5.69
N LYS A 698 -24.04 9.61 -4.47
CA LYS A 698 -24.59 10.80 -3.85
C LYS A 698 -23.51 11.89 -3.83
N PRO A 699 -23.65 12.94 -4.67
CA PRO A 699 -22.67 14.00 -4.72
C PRO A 699 -22.64 14.79 -3.41
N GLY A 700 -21.44 15.04 -2.91
CA GLY A 700 -21.17 15.96 -1.82
C GLY A 700 -21.08 17.42 -2.27
N GLN A 701 -20.78 18.28 -1.32
CA GLN A 701 -20.46 19.68 -1.54
C GLN A 701 -18.96 19.88 -1.42
N TYR A 702 -18.33 20.49 -2.40
CA TYR A 702 -16.91 20.83 -2.36
C TYR A 702 -16.71 22.30 -2.70
N ALA A 703 -15.84 22.98 -1.97
CA ALA A 703 -15.62 24.42 -2.12
C ALA A 703 -15.15 24.83 -3.54
N ALA A 704 -14.49 23.94 -4.27
CA ALA A 704 -13.96 24.20 -5.61
C ALA A 704 -14.77 23.55 -6.75
N ARG A 705 -15.96 23.01 -6.48
CA ARG A 705 -16.74 22.27 -7.49
C ARG A 705 -17.57 23.21 -8.35
N GLY A 706 -17.34 23.21 -9.69
CA GLY A 706 -18.11 24.00 -10.64
C GLY A 706 -19.45 23.36 -11.07
N GLU A 707 -19.45 22.09 -11.45
CA GLU A 707 -20.62 21.32 -11.89
C GLU A 707 -20.83 20.09 -11.02
N ALA A 708 -22.09 19.71 -10.78
CA ALA A 708 -22.39 18.48 -10.09
C ALA A 708 -22.07 17.27 -11.00
N PRO A 709 -21.11 16.40 -10.65
CA PRO A 709 -20.85 15.22 -11.44
C PRO A 709 -22.02 14.23 -11.35
N SER A 710 -22.17 13.41 -12.37
CA SER A 710 -23.15 12.32 -12.39
C SER A 710 -22.46 10.98 -12.73
N LEU A 711 -22.96 9.90 -12.15
CA LEU A 711 -22.50 8.56 -12.43
C LEU A 711 -23.41 7.91 -13.48
N SER A 712 -22.82 7.38 -14.53
CA SER A 712 -23.55 6.67 -15.58
C SER A 712 -22.79 5.42 -16.05
N GLY A 713 -23.52 4.42 -16.54
CA GLY A 713 -22.95 3.18 -17.04
C GLY A 713 -23.86 2.00 -16.72
N TYR A 714 -23.36 0.78 -16.97
CA TYR A 714 -24.09 -0.46 -16.69
C TYR A 714 -24.39 -0.60 -15.20
N LYS A 715 -25.70 -0.46 -14.84
CA LYS A 715 -26.18 -0.50 -13.46
C LYS A 715 -25.48 0.49 -12.53
N TYR A 716 -25.18 1.69 -13.05
CA TYR A 716 -24.72 2.84 -12.30
C TYR A 716 -25.70 3.99 -12.42
N GLY A 717 -25.85 4.82 -11.40
CA GLY A 717 -26.65 6.04 -11.44
C GLY A 717 -26.45 6.93 -10.22
N ASP A 718 -27.15 8.06 -10.21
CA ASP A 718 -27.15 8.97 -9.07
C ASP A 718 -28.20 8.52 -8.05
N PHE A 719 -27.89 8.68 -6.76
CA PHE A 719 -28.72 8.20 -5.64
C PHE A 719 -30.18 8.71 -5.67
N ALA A 720 -30.35 9.96 -6.00
CA ALA A 720 -31.66 10.63 -5.94
C ALA A 720 -32.41 10.66 -7.30
N SER A 721 -31.80 10.19 -8.38
CA SER A 721 -32.35 10.32 -9.72
C SER A 721 -32.37 9.00 -10.49
N GLY A 722 -33.42 8.84 -11.31
CA GLY A 722 -33.59 7.68 -12.18
C GLY A 722 -34.40 6.54 -11.53
N ASP A 723 -35.09 5.77 -12.39
CA ASP A 723 -36.02 4.71 -11.94
C ASP A 723 -35.25 3.51 -11.40
N GLU A 724 -34.05 3.21 -11.93
CA GLU A 724 -33.19 2.11 -11.44
C GLU A 724 -32.66 2.40 -10.03
N ALA A 725 -32.24 3.63 -9.73
CA ALA A 725 -31.81 4.04 -8.41
C ALA A 725 -32.95 3.95 -7.39
N LYS A 726 -34.13 4.42 -7.76
CA LYS A 726 -35.35 4.30 -6.92
C LYS A 726 -35.71 2.85 -6.64
N ALA A 727 -35.67 1.99 -7.67
CA ALA A 727 -35.94 0.57 -7.51
C ALA A 727 -34.89 -0.12 -6.61
N ALA A 728 -33.62 0.24 -6.73
CA ALA A 728 -32.56 -0.28 -5.88
C ALA A 728 -32.74 0.17 -4.42
N ASN A 729 -33.05 1.44 -4.20
CA ASN A 729 -33.37 1.98 -2.86
C ASN A 729 -34.57 1.27 -2.22
N GLU A 730 -35.67 1.11 -2.97
CA GLU A 730 -36.86 0.44 -2.52
C GLU A 730 -36.60 -1.04 -2.17
N ALA A 731 -35.80 -1.72 -2.99
CA ALA A 731 -35.48 -3.14 -2.78
C ALA A 731 -34.75 -3.44 -1.46
N VAL A 732 -34.02 -2.45 -0.91
CA VAL A 732 -33.31 -2.56 0.38
C VAL A 732 -33.93 -1.63 1.45
N GLY A 733 -35.04 -1.02 1.19
CA GLY A 733 -35.71 -0.12 2.14
C GLY A 733 -34.93 1.14 2.51
N LEU A 734 -34.00 1.60 1.68
CA LEU A 734 -33.28 2.85 1.87
C LEU A 734 -34.06 4.01 1.27
N VAL A 735 -34.60 4.88 2.13
CA VAL A 735 -35.50 5.96 1.71
C VAL A 735 -34.77 7.25 1.39
N ASP A 736 -33.81 7.62 2.25
CA ASP A 736 -33.02 8.85 2.09
C ASP A 736 -31.68 8.75 2.84
N MET A 737 -30.80 9.68 2.56
CA MET A 737 -29.50 9.77 3.20
C MET A 737 -29.05 11.23 3.30
N SER A 738 -28.57 11.62 4.49
CA SER A 738 -27.92 12.91 4.72
C SER A 738 -26.50 12.70 5.25
N VAL A 739 -25.63 13.68 5.03
CA VAL A 739 -24.20 13.59 5.36
C VAL A 739 -23.76 14.85 6.08
N THR A 740 -22.99 14.69 7.14
CA THR A 740 -22.35 15.79 7.88
C THR A 740 -20.87 15.53 7.97
N ASN A 741 -20.05 16.46 7.53
CA ASN A 741 -18.60 16.39 7.70
C ASN A 741 -18.27 16.68 9.19
N VAL A 742 -17.62 15.73 9.86
CA VAL A 742 -17.14 15.86 11.24
C VAL A 742 -15.63 15.86 11.32
N GLY A 743 -14.96 15.76 10.17
CA GLY A 743 -13.52 15.89 10.02
C GLY A 743 -13.05 17.34 9.82
N SER A 744 -11.87 17.52 9.28
CA SER A 744 -11.23 18.83 9.11
C SER A 744 -10.93 19.21 7.66
N VAL A 745 -11.17 18.32 6.71
CA VAL A 745 -10.94 18.60 5.27
C VAL A 745 -12.18 19.20 4.62
N ASN A 746 -12.04 19.72 3.39
CA ASN A 746 -13.12 20.20 2.56
C ASN A 746 -13.91 21.38 3.18
N ASP A 747 -13.23 22.23 4.00
CA ASP A 747 -13.83 23.37 4.69
C ASP A 747 -15.09 23.01 5.53
N GLY A 748 -15.15 21.80 6.05
CA GLY A 748 -16.31 21.29 6.81
C GLY A 748 -17.53 20.95 5.95
N LEU A 749 -17.47 21.06 4.64
CA LEU A 749 -18.56 20.70 3.73
C LEU A 749 -18.63 19.16 3.58
N PRO A 750 -19.87 18.60 3.49
CA PRO A 750 -20.04 17.17 3.29
C PRO A 750 -19.46 16.71 1.95
N GLY A 751 -18.77 15.58 1.97
CA GLY A 751 -18.21 14.94 0.79
C GLY A 751 -19.16 13.95 0.13
N ASP A 752 -18.66 13.30 -0.90
CA ASP A 752 -19.39 12.27 -1.66
C ASP A 752 -19.65 11.00 -0.83
N VAL A 753 -20.72 10.30 -1.17
CA VAL A 753 -21.03 8.96 -0.67
C VAL A 753 -21.38 8.05 -1.84
N VAL A 754 -20.88 6.80 -1.80
CA VAL A 754 -21.27 5.76 -2.75
C VAL A 754 -22.04 4.66 -2.04
N VAL A 755 -23.11 4.18 -2.68
CA VAL A 755 -23.92 3.07 -2.18
C VAL A 755 -23.88 1.93 -3.20
N GLY A 756 -23.35 0.79 -2.78
CA GLY A 756 -23.45 -0.46 -3.53
C GLY A 756 -24.66 -1.28 -3.05
N TYR A 757 -25.46 -1.80 -3.98
CA TYR A 757 -26.64 -2.62 -3.66
C TYR A 757 -26.37 -4.07 -4.04
N PHE A 758 -26.86 -4.98 -3.20
CA PHE A 758 -26.54 -6.40 -3.29
C PHE A 758 -27.76 -7.29 -3.08
N GLU A 759 -27.76 -8.40 -3.79
CA GLU A 759 -28.65 -9.52 -3.55
C GLU A 759 -27.87 -10.83 -3.42
N GLN A 760 -28.41 -11.80 -2.71
CA GLN A 760 -27.77 -13.12 -2.58
C GLN A 760 -27.51 -13.74 -3.95
N LEU A 761 -26.40 -14.49 -4.07
CA LEU A 761 -26.08 -15.26 -5.27
C LEU A 761 -27.23 -16.14 -5.68
N LYS A 762 -27.63 -16.06 -6.96
CA LYS A 762 -28.71 -16.86 -7.49
C LYS A 762 -28.33 -18.34 -7.45
N GLY A 763 -29.22 -19.15 -6.88
CA GLY A 763 -29.01 -20.57 -6.74
C GLY A 763 -28.23 -21.02 -5.51
N LEU A 764 -27.75 -20.08 -4.68
CA LEU A 764 -27.02 -20.42 -3.45
C LEU A 764 -27.89 -21.31 -2.55
N GLU A 765 -27.33 -22.45 -2.13
CA GLU A 765 -27.99 -23.38 -1.22
C GLU A 765 -28.34 -22.72 0.10
N THR A 766 -29.55 -23.00 0.62
CA THR A 766 -30.05 -22.42 1.87
C THR A 766 -29.11 -22.66 3.05
N ALA A 767 -28.53 -23.87 3.14
CA ALA A 767 -27.60 -24.21 4.22
C ALA A 767 -26.32 -23.32 4.17
N LYS A 768 -25.82 -23.03 2.96
CA LYS A 768 -24.64 -22.16 2.79
C LYS A 768 -24.99 -20.69 3.03
N SER A 769 -26.19 -20.26 2.68
CA SER A 769 -26.70 -18.92 3.02
C SER A 769 -26.84 -18.76 4.54
N ALA A 770 -27.42 -19.73 5.23
CA ALA A 770 -27.61 -19.70 6.68
C ALA A 770 -26.27 -19.68 7.45
N GLU A 771 -25.23 -20.36 6.93
CA GLU A 771 -23.88 -20.30 7.50
C GLU A 771 -23.32 -18.85 7.53
N ILE A 772 -23.70 -18.02 6.54
CA ILE A 772 -23.15 -16.67 6.36
C ILE A 772 -24.03 -15.60 7.01
N PHE A 773 -25.33 -15.69 6.84
CA PHE A 773 -26.29 -14.64 7.22
C PHE A 773 -27.16 -15.01 8.43
N GLY A 774 -27.05 -16.23 8.95
CA GLY A 774 -28.00 -16.80 9.90
C GLY A 774 -29.26 -17.33 9.20
N ASP A 775 -30.16 -17.87 10.01
CA ASP A 775 -31.42 -18.39 9.50
C ASP A 775 -32.34 -17.25 9.03
N SER A 776 -32.51 -17.16 7.72
CA SER A 776 -33.41 -16.20 7.08
C SER A 776 -34.41 -16.92 6.19
N THR A 777 -35.67 -16.60 6.30
CA THR A 777 -36.74 -17.20 5.48
C THR A 777 -36.79 -16.70 4.06
N THR A 778 -36.09 -15.61 3.77
CA THR A 778 -35.94 -15.05 2.43
C THR A 778 -34.47 -14.83 2.11
N ALA A 779 -34.12 -14.81 0.81
CA ALA A 779 -32.76 -14.49 0.37
C ALA A 779 -32.36 -13.07 0.84
N PRO A 780 -31.25 -12.92 1.58
CA PRO A 780 -30.79 -11.63 2.05
C PRO A 780 -30.54 -10.61 0.94
N LYS A 781 -30.92 -9.37 1.21
CA LYS A 781 -30.58 -8.20 0.40
C LYS A 781 -29.86 -7.20 1.27
N GLY A 782 -28.91 -6.48 0.70
CA GLY A 782 -28.12 -5.53 1.47
C GLY A 782 -27.61 -4.37 0.63
N PHE A 783 -27.02 -3.41 1.32
CA PHE A 783 -26.34 -2.28 0.70
C PHE A 783 -25.10 -1.89 1.50
N MET A 784 -24.10 -1.39 0.80
CA MET A 784 -22.84 -0.94 1.37
C MET A 784 -22.73 0.57 1.19
N VAL A 785 -22.47 1.27 2.27
CA VAL A 785 -22.28 2.74 2.28
C VAL A 785 -20.79 3.02 2.43
N VAL A 786 -20.21 3.77 1.51
CA VAL A 786 -18.81 4.17 1.49
C VAL A 786 -18.73 5.69 1.67
N ASN A 787 -17.99 6.14 2.68
CA ASN A 787 -17.59 7.54 2.75
C ASN A 787 -16.52 7.81 1.68
N ALA A 788 -16.83 8.64 0.73
CA ALA A 788 -15.98 8.92 -0.41
C ALA A 788 -15.32 10.32 -0.35
N LEU A 789 -15.29 10.95 0.81
CA LEU A 789 -14.50 12.13 1.08
C LEU A 789 -13.05 11.70 1.33
N THR A 790 -12.11 12.16 0.52
CA THR A 790 -10.69 11.87 0.71
C THR A 790 -9.94 13.13 1.15
N GLY A 791 -8.87 12.92 1.91
CA GLY A 791 -7.84 13.92 2.13
C GLY A 791 -7.00 14.09 0.86
N GLN A 792 -6.32 15.20 0.76
CA GLN A 792 -5.35 15.40 -0.32
C GLN A 792 -3.98 14.95 0.15
N THR A 793 -3.24 14.25 -0.69
CA THR A 793 -1.79 14.05 -0.50
C THR A 793 -1.12 15.40 -0.33
N ARG A 794 -0.53 15.64 0.84
CA ARG A 794 -0.01 16.96 1.21
C ARG A 794 1.30 17.31 0.51
N TYR A 795 2.06 16.28 0.22
CA TYR A 795 3.36 16.39 -0.40
C TYR A 795 3.41 15.53 -1.65
N PRO A 796 4.16 15.92 -2.67
CA PRO A 796 4.46 15.02 -3.76
C PRO A 796 5.04 13.71 -3.18
N SER A 797 4.39 12.61 -3.49
CA SER A 797 4.72 11.30 -2.91
C SER A 797 6.19 10.91 -3.06
N TYR A 798 6.83 11.33 -4.16
CA TYR A 798 8.24 11.05 -4.44
C TYR A 798 9.24 11.77 -3.48
N LEU A 799 8.77 12.71 -2.66
CA LEU A 799 9.61 13.41 -1.67
C LEU A 799 9.50 12.82 -0.27
N LEU A 800 8.55 11.91 -0.05
CA LEU A 800 8.26 11.41 1.29
C LEU A 800 8.97 10.08 1.55
N ASP A 801 9.58 10.00 2.72
CA ASP A 801 9.85 8.72 3.36
C ASP A 801 8.52 7.98 3.57
N PRO A 802 8.39 6.68 3.23
CA PRO A 802 7.15 5.92 3.39
C PRO A 802 6.67 5.83 4.84
N ARG A 803 7.49 6.21 5.79
CA ARG A 803 7.17 6.31 7.22
C ARG A 803 6.53 7.66 7.60
N THR A 804 6.49 8.62 6.68
CA THR A 804 5.94 9.95 6.93
C THR A 804 4.42 9.94 6.82
N ASP A 805 3.75 10.58 7.78
CA ASP A 805 2.30 10.79 7.72
C ASP A 805 1.91 11.68 6.55
N ASN A 806 0.92 11.24 5.79
CA ASN A 806 0.36 11.99 4.69
C ASN A 806 -1.16 12.26 4.82
N GLY A 807 -1.71 12.13 5.99
CA GLY A 807 -3.10 12.39 6.32
C GLY A 807 -3.81 11.16 6.91
N SER A 808 -4.59 11.38 7.97
CA SER A 808 -5.29 10.34 8.70
C SER A 808 -6.75 10.17 8.24
N LEU A 809 -7.38 9.06 8.62
CA LEU A 809 -8.81 8.82 8.38
C LEU A 809 -9.69 9.79 9.15
N ALA A 810 -9.27 10.23 10.34
CA ALA A 810 -10.03 11.16 11.17
C ALA A 810 -10.27 12.52 10.50
N GLU A 811 -9.34 12.97 9.66
CA GLU A 811 -9.48 14.23 8.91
C GLU A 811 -10.65 14.23 7.92
N THR A 812 -11.03 13.07 7.44
CA THR A 812 -12.03 12.86 6.38
C THR A 812 -13.32 12.27 6.93
N ALA A 813 -13.48 12.20 8.24
CA ALA A 813 -14.61 11.53 8.87
C ALA A 813 -15.95 12.23 8.59
N GLN A 814 -16.98 11.45 8.34
CA GLN A 814 -18.35 11.92 8.14
C GLN A 814 -19.34 11.14 8.97
N ASP A 815 -20.36 11.82 9.49
CA ASP A 815 -21.57 11.19 9.98
C ASP A 815 -22.56 11.02 8.82
N ILE A 816 -22.99 9.77 8.59
CA ILE A 816 -23.91 9.44 7.51
C ILE A 816 -25.22 8.95 8.14
N THR A 817 -26.28 9.74 8.00
CA THR A 817 -27.61 9.40 8.51
C THR A 817 -28.46 8.77 7.41
N LEU A 818 -28.85 7.53 7.62
CA LEU A 818 -29.72 6.76 6.72
C LEU A 818 -31.14 6.81 7.22
N THR A 819 -32.10 7.10 6.33
CA THR A 819 -33.53 6.89 6.60
C THR A 819 -33.92 5.56 5.97
N VAL A 820 -34.30 4.60 6.79
CA VAL A 820 -34.65 3.24 6.35
C VAL A 820 -36.07 2.88 6.66
N LYS A 821 -36.66 2.00 5.85
CA LYS A 821 -37.99 1.42 6.01
C LYS A 821 -37.90 -0.11 5.98
N LYS A 822 -38.52 -0.78 6.90
CA LYS A 822 -38.59 -2.25 6.89
C LYS A 822 -39.25 -2.77 5.61
N PRO A 823 -38.60 -3.69 4.88
CA PRO A 823 -39.20 -4.30 3.68
C PRO A 823 -40.32 -5.29 4.03
N ALA A 824 -40.35 -5.84 5.27
CA ALA A 824 -41.39 -6.69 5.82
C ALA A 824 -41.45 -6.49 7.34
N ALA A 825 -42.58 -6.84 7.96
CA ALA A 825 -42.80 -6.64 9.41
C ALA A 825 -41.78 -7.41 10.26
N ASN A 826 -41.42 -8.63 9.82
CA ASN A 826 -40.44 -9.51 10.47
C ASN A 826 -39.02 -9.40 9.87
N ALA A 827 -38.73 -8.30 9.22
CA ALA A 827 -37.39 -8.01 8.71
C ALA A 827 -36.53 -7.31 9.79
N HIS A 828 -35.30 -7.78 9.95
CA HIS A 828 -34.31 -7.29 10.88
C HIS A 828 -33.12 -6.73 10.10
N LEU A 829 -32.67 -5.52 10.45
CA LEU A 829 -31.55 -4.86 9.80
C LEU A 829 -30.25 -5.16 10.56
N MET A 830 -29.31 -5.79 9.91
CA MET A 830 -28.00 -6.10 10.45
C MET A 830 -26.99 -5.06 9.96
N LEU A 831 -26.18 -4.50 10.87
CA LEU A 831 -25.05 -3.63 10.57
C LEU A 831 -23.75 -4.39 10.74
N VAL A 832 -22.97 -4.48 9.68
CA VAL A 832 -21.58 -4.96 9.67
C VAL A 832 -20.67 -3.75 9.76
N ASN A 833 -20.00 -3.60 10.89
CA ASN A 833 -19.01 -2.56 11.14
C ASN A 833 -17.60 -3.16 11.09
N PRO A 834 -16.84 -2.94 10.03
CA PRO A 834 -15.52 -3.54 9.89
C PRO A 834 -14.46 -2.88 10.81
N ALA A 835 -14.66 -1.63 11.23
CA ALA A 835 -13.70 -0.91 12.06
C ALA A 835 -13.53 -1.56 13.46
N ASP A 836 -14.61 -2.07 14.04
CA ASP A 836 -14.59 -2.76 15.33
C ASP A 836 -14.84 -4.28 15.23
N LYS A 837 -14.96 -4.80 13.99
CA LYS A 837 -15.22 -6.23 13.71
C LYS A 837 -16.51 -6.72 14.36
N THR A 838 -17.56 -5.90 14.36
CA THR A 838 -18.86 -6.25 14.91
C THR A 838 -19.92 -6.42 13.82
N THR A 839 -20.84 -7.33 14.06
CA THR A 839 -22.10 -7.45 13.33
C THR A 839 -23.23 -7.49 14.33
N GLN A 840 -24.13 -6.53 14.25
CA GLN A 840 -25.21 -6.37 15.22
C GLN A 840 -26.52 -5.99 14.54
N GLU A 841 -27.61 -6.37 15.15
CA GLU A 841 -28.93 -5.90 14.75
C GLU A 841 -29.11 -4.43 15.14
N ILE A 842 -29.72 -3.65 14.25
CA ILE A 842 -30.13 -2.26 14.51
C ILE A 842 -31.57 -2.27 14.96
N GLU A 843 -31.82 -1.80 16.16
CA GLU A 843 -33.19 -1.56 16.65
C GLU A 843 -33.82 -0.42 15.84
N LEU A 844 -34.88 -0.73 15.12
CA LEU A 844 -35.65 0.24 14.36
C LEU A 844 -36.89 0.65 15.16
N GLY A 845 -37.24 1.95 15.18
CA GLY A 845 -38.41 2.45 15.85
C GLY A 845 -39.72 1.93 15.24
N GLU A 846 -40.85 2.15 15.96
CA GLU A 846 -42.21 1.71 15.55
C GLU A 846 -42.78 2.51 14.37
N GLY A 847 -42.09 3.56 13.90
CA GLY A 847 -42.52 4.42 12.79
C GLY A 847 -42.46 3.74 11.42
N GLU A 848 -43.05 4.36 10.40
CA GLU A 848 -42.93 3.89 9.02
C GLU A 848 -41.48 3.88 8.52
N THR A 849 -40.67 4.82 9.03
CA THR A 849 -39.22 4.92 8.75
C THR A 849 -38.45 5.11 10.06
N SER A 850 -37.19 4.69 10.05
CA SER A 850 -36.26 4.90 11.16
C SER A 850 -34.98 5.55 10.65
N GLN A 851 -34.29 6.32 11.51
CA GLN A 851 -32.98 6.87 11.22
C GLN A 851 -31.90 6.00 11.84
N VAL A 852 -30.88 5.71 11.04
CA VAL A 852 -29.65 5.00 11.44
C VAL A 852 -28.50 5.91 11.18
N VAL A 853 -27.72 6.27 12.20
CA VAL A 853 -26.55 7.12 12.07
C VAL A 853 -25.28 6.27 12.08
N LEU A 854 -24.50 6.37 11.01
CA LEU A 854 -23.18 5.81 10.93
C LEU A 854 -22.19 6.90 11.35
N HIS A 855 -21.66 6.80 12.56
CA HIS A 855 -20.83 7.85 13.16
C HIS A 855 -19.38 7.80 12.70
N ALA A 856 -18.79 8.97 12.46
CA ALA A 856 -17.38 9.21 12.22
C ALA A 856 -16.74 8.21 11.22
N VAL A 857 -17.44 7.92 10.14
CA VAL A 857 -16.93 7.03 9.09
C VAL A 857 -15.77 7.74 8.38
N GLY A 858 -14.56 7.21 8.48
CA GLY A 858 -13.37 7.77 7.82
C GLY A 858 -13.47 7.73 6.30
N GLY A 859 -12.69 8.56 5.63
CA GLY A 859 -12.66 8.57 4.16
C GLY A 859 -12.16 7.24 3.60
N GLY A 860 -12.90 6.66 2.67
CA GLY A 860 -12.66 5.33 2.16
C GLY A 860 -13.14 4.20 3.05
N ASP A 861 -13.58 4.48 4.28
CA ASP A 861 -14.21 3.47 5.10
C ASP A 861 -15.64 3.21 4.66
N SER A 862 -16.16 2.06 5.07
CA SER A 862 -17.48 1.60 4.65
C SER A 862 -18.23 0.88 5.77
N ARG A 863 -19.54 0.80 5.60
CA ARG A 863 -20.44 -0.01 6.43
C ARG A 863 -21.33 -0.83 5.51
N PHE A 864 -21.53 -2.08 5.86
CA PHE A 864 -22.44 -2.96 5.13
C PHE A 864 -23.68 -3.25 5.96
N LEU A 865 -24.87 -3.08 5.37
CA LEU A 865 -26.15 -3.35 6.00
C LEU A 865 -26.92 -4.38 5.18
N TYR A 866 -27.56 -5.32 5.85
CA TYR A 866 -28.38 -6.32 5.16
C TYR A 866 -29.60 -6.71 5.99
N TRP A 867 -30.64 -7.14 5.29
CA TRP A 867 -31.88 -7.61 5.88
C TRP A 867 -31.90 -9.12 6.00
N VAL A 868 -32.28 -9.60 7.16
CA VAL A 868 -32.72 -10.99 7.41
C VAL A 868 -34.18 -11.00 7.81
N THR A 869 -34.90 -12.04 7.38
CA THR A 869 -36.32 -12.22 7.73
C THR A 869 -36.41 -13.46 8.62
N ILE A 870 -36.87 -13.29 9.85
CA ILE A 870 -36.93 -14.37 10.83
C ILE A 870 -38.43 -14.77 10.97
N GLU A 871 -38.74 -16.08 11.08
CA GLU A 871 -40.09 -16.50 11.39
C GLU A 871 -40.43 -16.01 12.80
N ASP A 872 -41.57 -15.33 12.90
CA ASP A 872 -42.12 -15.04 14.22
C ASP A 872 -42.29 -16.37 14.99
N PRO A 873 -41.83 -16.46 16.23
CA PRO A 873 -42.06 -17.68 17.00
C PRO A 873 -43.56 -17.97 16.99
N THR A 874 -43.93 -19.12 16.46
CA THR A 874 -45.32 -19.57 16.44
C THR A 874 -45.85 -19.39 17.85
N PRO A 875 -46.92 -18.60 18.09
CA PRO A 875 -47.41 -18.42 19.43
C PRO A 875 -47.67 -19.80 20.03
N THR A 876 -46.99 -20.07 21.14
CA THR A 876 -47.20 -21.30 21.87
C THR A 876 -48.72 -21.39 22.11
N PRO A 877 -49.39 -22.46 21.65
CA PRO A 877 -50.84 -22.55 21.91
C PRO A 877 -51.04 -22.38 23.41
N ASP A 878 -51.96 -21.50 23.77
CA ASP A 878 -52.33 -21.29 25.15
C ASP A 878 -52.51 -22.67 25.81
N PRO A 879 -51.91 -22.92 26.94
CA PRO A 879 -52.08 -24.21 27.62
C PRO A 879 -53.58 -24.46 27.79
N GLN A 880 -54.04 -25.50 27.13
CA GLN A 880 -55.45 -25.90 27.31
C GLN A 880 -55.77 -25.94 28.82
N PRO A 881 -56.85 -25.31 29.27
CA PRO A 881 -57.20 -25.36 30.67
C PRO A 881 -57.28 -26.85 31.08
N THR A 882 -56.48 -27.22 32.05
CA THR A 882 -56.53 -28.54 32.70
C THR A 882 -57.95 -28.84 33.01
N PRO A 883 -58.54 -29.97 32.58
CA PRO A 883 -59.91 -30.36 32.97
C PRO A 883 -59.95 -30.39 34.47
N ASP A 884 -61.03 -29.77 35.03
CA ASP A 884 -61.30 -29.75 36.45
C ASP A 884 -61.23 -31.19 36.97
N PRO A 885 -60.62 -31.46 38.13
CA PRO A 885 -60.57 -32.80 38.75
C PRO A 885 -61.93 -33.27 38.99
N GLN A 886 -62.33 -34.40 38.40
CA GLN A 886 -63.60 -35.04 38.72
C GLN A 886 -63.73 -35.24 40.21
N PRO A 887 -64.95 -34.95 40.82
CA PRO A 887 -65.17 -35.20 42.26
C PRO A 887 -65.01 -36.70 42.54
N THR A 888 -64.20 -36.98 43.49
CA THR A 888 -64.05 -38.34 44.06
C THR A 888 -65.43 -38.78 44.60
N PRO A 889 -65.87 -40.03 44.24
CA PRO A 889 -67.18 -40.56 44.83
C PRO A 889 -66.97 -40.74 46.31
N ASP A 890 -68.05 -40.29 47.08
CA ASP A 890 -68.14 -40.48 48.49
C ASP A 890 -68.13 -41.98 48.86
N PRO A 891 -67.44 -42.40 49.93
CA PRO A 891 -67.56 -43.74 50.47
C PRO A 891 -68.93 -44.01 51.00
N GLN A 892 -69.64 -44.99 50.41
CA GLN A 892 -70.88 -45.52 50.95
C GLN A 892 -70.60 -46.23 52.26
N PRO A 893 -71.65 -46.26 53.22
CA PRO A 893 -71.52 -46.68 54.59
C PRO A 893 -71.38 -48.22 54.79
#